data_732c6d677aa277cd83179e98b9d5bfd8
#
_entry.id   732c6d677aa277cd83179e98b9d5bfd8
#
_cell.length_a   1.000
_cell.length_b   1.000
_cell.length_c   1.000
_cell.angle_alpha   90.00
_cell.angle_beta   90.00
_cell.angle_gamma   90.00
#
_symmetry.space_group_name_H-M   'P 1'
#
loop_
_entity.id
_entity.type
_entity.pdbx_description
1 polymer ?
#
loop_
_entity_poly.entity_id
_entity_poly.type
_entity_poly.pdbx_seq_one_letter_code
_entity_poly.pdbx_strand_id
1 'polypeptide(L)'
;MIKLFDIVKNLNNKLVYLIVVLMVFMFYAHTLNYPWRYFDERIIYDESILPIPRSFLEILDYIKYFGIHNHFEASNPFYSTISNLRGTPLDVVFNFIVFLCFKKNPFNYHLFSLILHILNSFLLCLILLTHCKTYIKKSLSISDFQRKAVVIVMTLGWAFHPTNIESILFATNFGALITYFLCLLVIFYYLKNSGNKTIPIHLNIILFLYYLFPLFLNEYSVTLPIIVFCYLIANYYLVQEEVGFKNHLISALKQITPLLISLMIFVIYFFSLPAIRTTQEKNLIVSLERVFWFAPQVFMHYIKLILFPLHLTIDQTGLVQFSESLFKPYAIFCSITFIILCLFLLISFFNLKKNTAYLFFIIIGPFFLSLLPFLHVLSPTYCIASERYLYFPLLLLTIGITNFLFLLLSSINKNKQKLVILVTVLLVTLTSCRAYARALDWKDSYSLFTSALKEAPNDLFKALRLEFLGSILFDYSNTTASKQKGQELLTTAIDTLYNSLLDLEYKKLTYQNQLTLIIKSYGLDPKTMQAKVAYLLAFTKIGIDKDSISAYQILKPHMEDLSIIDTQIIDLYLGLLFNNYLFDKAEEILNKAIKHRISPTTLTIMSQLQALKYKDMKKAEHYLKASFKLFPYDVQTLTYLKSFYQQTNNYEQFAYYSFLYGIRMHSIEDLKNSYKTYVSLNNTVMAKKSLEYISSIDKAN
;
A
#
# COMPACT_ATOMS: atom_id res chain seq x y z
N MET A 1 -9.70 38.87 -21.68
CA MET A 1 -9.86 37.67 -22.52
C MET A 1 -9.05 37.69 -23.82
N ILE A 2 -9.05 38.76 -24.63
CA ILE A 2 -8.33 38.86 -25.92
C ILE A 2 -6.82 38.69 -25.75
N LYS A 3 -6.17 39.35 -24.79
CA LYS A 3 -4.72 39.17 -24.51
C LYS A 3 -4.34 37.78 -24.03
N LEU A 4 -5.21 37.10 -23.31
CA LEU A 4 -4.99 35.72 -22.92
C LEU A 4 -5.04 34.78 -24.14
N PHE A 5 -5.91 35.06 -25.09
CA PHE A 5 -6.05 34.29 -26.34
C PHE A 5 -4.79 34.43 -27.24
N ASP A 6 -4.15 35.59 -27.24
CA ASP A 6 -2.93 35.82 -28.03
C ASP A 6 -1.69 35.16 -27.39
N ILE A 7 -1.58 35.15 -26.08
CA ILE A 7 -0.53 34.42 -25.35
C ILE A 7 -0.63 32.93 -25.63
N VAL A 8 -1.87 32.40 -25.66
CA VAL A 8 -2.14 30.97 -25.86
C VAL A 8 -1.93 30.56 -27.33
N LYS A 9 -2.07 31.49 -28.30
CA LYS A 9 -1.85 31.22 -29.74
C LYS A 9 -0.37 30.98 -30.09
N ASN A 10 0.55 31.50 -29.28
CA ASN A 10 2.01 31.36 -29.44
C ASN A 10 2.61 30.38 -28.40
N LEU A 11 1.82 29.46 -27.84
CA LEU A 11 2.28 28.45 -26.89
C LEU A 11 3.40 27.61 -27.51
N ASN A 12 4.59 27.81 -27.03
CA ASN A 12 5.67 26.89 -27.31
C ASN A 12 5.55 25.67 -26.37
N ASN A 13 6.13 24.49 -26.71
CA ASN A 13 6.03 23.28 -25.87
C ASN A 13 6.60 23.49 -24.46
N LYS A 14 7.62 24.35 -24.29
CA LYS A 14 8.20 24.65 -22.97
C LYS A 14 7.17 25.33 -22.07
N LEU A 15 6.35 26.24 -22.64
CA LEU A 15 5.28 26.88 -21.88
C LEU A 15 4.14 25.92 -21.50
N VAL A 16 3.82 24.94 -22.37
CA VAL A 16 2.86 23.89 -22.04
C VAL A 16 3.32 23.09 -20.81
N TYR A 17 4.58 22.68 -20.79
CA TYR A 17 5.15 21.97 -19.64
C TYR A 17 5.12 22.81 -18.37
N LEU A 18 5.51 24.08 -18.48
CA LEU A 18 5.50 25.01 -17.33
C LEU A 18 4.09 25.19 -16.77
N ILE A 19 3.08 25.37 -17.63
CA ILE A 19 1.67 25.48 -17.21
C ILE A 19 1.24 24.24 -16.42
N VAL A 20 1.51 23.04 -16.96
CA VAL A 20 1.13 21.80 -16.28
C VAL A 20 1.82 21.69 -14.92
N VAL A 21 3.13 21.90 -14.84
CA VAL A 21 3.89 21.83 -13.58
C VAL A 21 3.35 22.82 -12.55
N LEU A 22 3.16 24.08 -12.94
CA LEU A 22 2.67 25.12 -12.04
C LEU A 22 1.24 24.85 -11.57
N MET A 23 0.34 24.42 -12.44
CA MET A 23 -1.04 24.11 -12.07
C MET A 23 -1.12 22.92 -11.12
N VAL A 24 -0.35 21.86 -11.36
CA VAL A 24 -0.30 20.70 -10.46
C VAL A 24 0.27 21.11 -9.11
N PHE A 25 1.36 21.87 -9.08
CA PHE A 25 1.92 22.38 -7.83
C PHE A 25 0.91 23.25 -7.06
N MET A 26 0.30 24.24 -7.69
CA MET A 26 -0.66 25.15 -7.05
C MET A 26 -1.88 24.40 -6.50
N PHE A 27 -2.35 23.38 -7.23
CA PHE A 27 -3.51 22.58 -6.78
C PHE A 27 -3.22 21.82 -5.49
N TYR A 28 -2.02 21.24 -5.35
CA TYR A 28 -1.66 20.40 -4.19
C TYR A 28 -0.84 21.15 -3.12
N ALA A 29 -0.40 22.38 -3.34
CA ALA A 29 0.47 23.11 -2.40
C ALA A 29 -0.11 23.20 -0.98
N HIS A 30 -1.44 23.33 -0.85
CA HIS A 30 -2.11 23.39 0.45
C HIS A 30 -1.96 22.10 1.27
N THR A 31 -1.68 20.95 0.64
CA THR A 31 -1.54 19.65 1.30
C THR A 31 -0.17 19.42 1.93
N LEU A 32 0.82 20.27 1.63
CA LEU A 32 2.20 20.10 2.12
C LEU A 32 2.32 20.18 3.64
N ASN A 33 1.43 20.95 4.28
CA ASN A 33 1.43 21.12 5.73
C ASN A 33 0.48 20.15 6.47
N TYR A 34 0.00 19.11 5.80
CA TYR A 34 -0.85 18.12 6.45
C TYR A 34 -0.01 17.29 7.44
N PRO A 35 -0.54 16.99 8.64
CA PRO A 35 0.15 16.17 9.63
C PRO A 35 0.15 14.69 9.23
N TRP A 36 0.89 13.88 9.99
CA TRP A 36 0.81 12.44 9.93
C TRP A 36 -0.61 11.92 10.17
N ARG A 37 -0.97 10.83 9.49
CA ARG A 37 -2.27 10.15 9.67
C ARG A 37 -2.10 8.84 10.39
N TYR A 38 -3.12 8.50 11.13
CA TYR A 38 -3.17 7.28 11.96
C TYR A 38 -3.36 6.02 11.12
N PHE A 39 -2.79 5.78 10.09
CA PHE A 39 -2.90 4.54 9.33
C PHE A 39 -1.51 3.93 9.17
N ASP A 40 -1.12 3.53 7.98
CA ASP A 40 0.20 2.96 7.72
C ASP A 40 1.34 3.94 8.01
N GLU A 41 1.07 5.24 8.06
CA GLU A 41 2.05 6.27 8.41
C GLU A 41 2.52 6.17 9.87
N ARG A 42 1.74 5.52 10.74
CA ARG A 42 2.14 5.27 12.13
C ARG A 42 3.48 4.52 12.22
N ILE A 43 3.75 3.65 11.26
CA ILE A 43 5.02 2.91 11.18
C ILE A 43 6.23 3.86 11.15
N ILE A 44 6.09 5.04 10.54
CA ILE A 44 7.19 6.00 10.38
C ILE A 44 7.47 6.77 11.67
N TYR A 45 6.45 7.18 12.42
CA TYR A 45 6.64 8.03 13.58
C TYR A 45 6.60 7.30 14.92
N ASP A 46 6.10 6.06 14.97
CA ASP A 46 6.03 5.25 16.17
C ASP A 46 7.16 4.20 16.18
N GLU A 47 8.27 4.53 16.83
CA GLU A 47 9.45 3.67 16.92
C GLU A 47 9.21 2.39 17.71
N SER A 48 8.12 2.31 18.47
CA SER A 48 7.73 1.08 19.17
C SER A 48 7.23 0.01 18.21
N ILE A 49 6.71 0.43 17.04
CA ILE A 49 6.20 -0.48 16.01
C ILE A 49 7.34 -1.00 15.13
N LEU A 50 8.17 -0.08 14.62
CA LEU A 50 9.30 -0.42 13.77
C LEU A 50 10.53 0.34 14.24
N PRO A 51 11.58 -0.36 14.68
CA PRO A 51 12.84 0.29 14.98
C PRO A 51 13.46 0.83 13.70
N ILE A 52 13.75 2.12 13.72
CA ILE A 52 14.22 2.84 12.55
C ILE A 52 15.74 2.71 12.47
N PRO A 53 16.29 2.16 11.36
CA PRO A 53 17.73 2.12 11.16
C PRO A 53 18.29 3.54 11.05
N ARG A 54 19.45 3.78 11.65
CA ARG A 54 20.11 5.09 11.70
C ARG A 54 21.24 5.23 10.71
N SER A 55 21.69 4.11 10.19
CA SER A 55 22.79 4.05 9.24
C SER A 55 22.44 3.10 8.10
N PHE A 56 23.14 3.27 6.97
CA PHE A 56 23.00 2.35 5.85
C PHE A 56 23.43 0.93 6.20
N LEU A 57 24.40 0.75 7.10
CA LEU A 57 24.82 -0.57 7.57
C LEU A 57 23.72 -1.27 8.37
N GLU A 58 23.01 -0.52 9.22
CA GLU A 58 21.84 -1.07 9.93
C GLU A 58 20.74 -1.51 8.98
N ILE A 59 20.52 -0.81 7.85
CA ILE A 59 19.59 -1.26 6.80
C ILE A 59 19.99 -2.63 6.26
N LEU A 60 21.29 -2.84 6.00
CA LEU A 60 21.79 -4.14 5.50
C LEU A 60 21.61 -5.26 6.55
N ASP A 61 21.82 -4.97 7.82
CA ASP A 61 21.57 -5.91 8.90
C ASP A 61 20.08 -6.21 9.05
N TYR A 62 19.22 -5.22 8.87
CA TYR A 62 17.77 -5.40 8.82
C TYR A 62 17.34 -6.29 7.65
N ILE A 63 17.83 -6.02 6.45
CA ILE A 63 17.52 -6.84 5.27
C ILE A 63 17.97 -8.29 5.48
N LYS A 64 19.18 -8.47 6.01
CA LYS A 64 19.73 -9.79 6.32
C LYS A 64 18.90 -10.50 7.39
N TYR A 65 18.54 -9.80 8.46
CA TYR A 65 17.74 -10.34 9.55
C TYR A 65 16.34 -10.71 9.06
N PHE A 66 15.63 -9.78 8.42
CA PHE A 66 14.28 -10.01 7.93
C PHE A 66 14.23 -10.91 6.70
N GLY A 67 15.21 -10.89 5.84
CA GLY A 67 15.32 -11.79 4.69
C GLY A 67 15.60 -13.26 5.06
N ILE A 68 16.37 -13.50 6.12
CA ILE A 68 16.73 -14.86 6.57
C ILE A 68 15.69 -15.43 7.54
N HIS A 69 15.11 -14.61 8.42
CA HIS A 69 14.20 -15.07 9.49
C HIS A 69 12.73 -15.18 9.06
N ASN A 70 12.35 -14.70 7.88
CA ASN A 70 11.02 -14.90 7.29
C ASN A 70 10.58 -16.38 7.17
N HIS A 71 11.45 -17.32 7.51
CA HIS A 71 11.13 -18.75 7.53
C HIS A 71 10.29 -19.18 8.73
N PHE A 72 10.15 -18.37 9.78
CA PHE A 72 9.62 -18.88 11.05
C PHE A 72 8.28 -18.31 11.52
N GLU A 73 7.81 -17.14 11.04
CA GLU A 73 6.59 -16.58 11.64
C GLU A 73 5.77 -15.67 10.71
N ALA A 74 4.91 -16.27 9.90
CA ALA A 74 3.80 -15.57 9.24
C ALA A 74 2.74 -15.02 10.22
N SER A 75 2.95 -15.19 11.52
CA SER A 75 1.96 -14.94 12.58
C SER A 75 2.25 -13.77 13.51
N ASN A 76 3.40 -13.11 13.38
CA ASN A 76 3.73 -11.92 14.17
C ASN A 76 3.19 -10.66 13.46
N PRO A 77 2.36 -9.80 14.10
CA PRO A 77 1.90 -8.55 13.48
C PRO A 77 3.05 -7.62 13.09
N PHE A 78 4.17 -7.65 13.80
CA PHE A 78 5.42 -6.99 13.43
C PHE A 78 5.99 -7.55 12.11
N TYR A 79 5.93 -8.87 11.93
CA TYR A 79 6.33 -9.53 10.70
C TYR A 79 5.24 -9.48 9.62
N SER A 80 3.95 -9.41 9.96
CA SER A 80 2.91 -9.23 8.94
C SER A 80 2.99 -7.85 8.28
N THR A 81 3.46 -6.85 8.98
CA THR A 81 3.73 -5.52 8.42
C THR A 81 4.99 -5.51 7.56
N ILE A 82 6.00 -6.35 7.88
CA ILE A 82 7.26 -6.50 7.15
C ILE A 82 7.26 -7.74 6.23
N SER A 83 6.50 -8.79 6.53
CA SER A 83 6.30 -9.95 5.63
C SER A 83 5.45 -9.60 4.42
N ASN A 84 4.83 -8.44 4.44
CA ASN A 84 4.48 -7.69 3.24
C ASN A 84 5.74 -7.22 2.45
N LEU A 85 6.92 -7.74 2.72
CA LEU A 85 8.01 -7.90 1.75
C LEU A 85 7.56 -8.82 0.61
N ARG A 86 6.44 -8.43 -0.02
CA ARG A 86 5.74 -9.05 -1.14
C ARG A 86 6.64 -9.19 -2.38
N GLY A 87 7.83 -9.72 -2.20
CA GLY A 87 8.78 -9.81 -3.29
C GLY A 87 9.38 -8.47 -3.73
N THR A 88 9.26 -7.40 -2.93
CA THR A 88 9.74 -6.04 -3.25
C THR A 88 10.76 -5.53 -2.24
N PRO A 89 11.96 -6.16 -2.13
CA PRO A 89 12.97 -5.80 -1.14
C PRO A 89 13.50 -4.36 -1.32
N LEU A 90 13.48 -3.84 -2.53
CA LEU A 90 13.93 -2.47 -2.79
C LEU A 90 12.98 -1.41 -2.22
N ASP A 91 11.68 -1.70 -2.09
CA ASP A 91 10.74 -0.78 -1.46
C ASP A 91 11.10 -0.55 0.00
N VAL A 92 11.45 -1.60 0.73
CA VAL A 92 11.87 -1.51 2.14
C VAL A 92 13.16 -0.69 2.27
N VAL A 93 14.18 -1.00 1.47
CA VAL A 93 15.45 -0.26 1.46
C VAL A 93 15.21 1.22 1.16
N PHE A 94 14.36 1.48 0.16
CA PHE A 94 14.06 2.84 -0.28
C PHE A 94 13.27 3.63 0.79
N ASN A 95 12.30 3.00 1.43
CA ASN A 95 11.58 3.59 2.57
C ASN A 95 12.54 3.99 3.69
N PHE A 96 13.51 3.13 4.04
CA PHE A 96 14.52 3.47 5.04
C PHE A 96 15.44 4.60 4.61
N ILE A 97 15.87 4.66 3.35
CA ILE A 97 16.69 5.77 2.85
C ILE A 97 15.92 7.09 2.94
N VAL A 98 14.65 7.10 2.51
CA VAL A 98 13.78 8.28 2.61
C VAL A 98 13.61 8.70 4.06
N PHE A 99 13.42 7.73 4.97
CA PHE A 99 13.32 8.02 6.39
C PHE A 99 14.61 8.65 6.95
N LEU A 100 15.79 8.12 6.63
CA LEU A 100 17.07 8.70 7.05
C LEU A 100 17.23 10.16 6.58
N CYS A 101 16.75 10.45 5.34
CA CYS A 101 16.84 11.80 4.77
C CYS A 101 15.81 12.77 5.39
N PHE A 102 14.58 12.32 5.57
CA PHE A 102 13.44 13.19 5.92
C PHE A 102 13.07 13.14 7.39
N LYS A 103 13.57 12.13 8.12
CA LYS A 103 13.26 11.90 9.53
C LYS A 103 11.74 11.86 9.76
N LYS A 104 11.23 12.44 10.84
CA LYS A 104 9.81 12.46 11.22
C LYS A 104 9.05 13.71 10.70
N ASN A 105 9.56 14.43 9.69
CA ASN A 105 8.90 15.63 9.19
C ASN A 105 7.90 15.32 8.06
N PRO A 106 6.58 15.38 8.28
CA PRO A 106 5.56 15.04 7.28
C PRO A 106 5.62 15.93 6.03
N PHE A 107 6.02 17.20 6.17
CA PHE A 107 6.19 18.12 5.05
C PHE A 107 7.12 17.55 3.97
N ASN A 108 8.25 16.97 4.36
CA ASN A 108 9.22 16.42 3.41
C ASN A 108 8.65 15.24 2.61
N TYR A 109 7.86 14.40 3.26
CA TYR A 109 7.20 13.26 2.59
C TYR A 109 6.13 13.72 1.62
N HIS A 110 5.28 14.69 2.02
CA HIS A 110 4.27 15.27 1.13
C HIS A 110 4.91 16.01 -0.04
N LEU A 111 5.98 16.76 0.20
CA LEU A 111 6.73 17.45 -0.87
C LEU A 111 7.33 16.44 -1.85
N PHE A 112 7.91 15.35 -1.36
CA PHE A 112 8.50 14.32 -2.20
C PHE A 112 7.44 13.61 -3.08
N SER A 113 6.31 13.22 -2.50
CA SER A 113 5.18 12.64 -3.25
C SER A 113 4.63 13.62 -4.29
N LEU A 114 4.52 14.91 -3.96
CA LEU A 114 4.09 15.94 -4.89
C LEU A 114 5.09 16.13 -6.04
N ILE A 115 6.39 16.14 -5.77
CA ILE A 115 7.43 16.22 -6.82
C ILE A 115 7.29 15.03 -7.78
N LEU A 116 7.12 13.81 -7.26
CA LEU A 116 6.93 12.61 -8.08
C LEU A 116 5.64 12.69 -8.92
N HIS A 117 4.56 13.21 -8.36
CA HIS A 117 3.32 13.42 -9.10
C HIS A 117 3.46 14.47 -10.21
N ILE A 118 4.19 15.55 -9.94
CA ILE A 118 4.54 16.57 -10.95
C ILE A 118 5.39 15.95 -12.07
N LEU A 119 6.39 15.13 -11.73
CA LEU A 119 7.23 14.43 -12.71
C LEU A 119 6.41 13.47 -13.58
N ASN A 120 5.48 12.71 -12.97
CA ASN A 120 4.56 11.84 -13.70
C ASN A 120 3.65 12.65 -14.63
N SER A 121 3.11 13.80 -14.17
CA SER A 121 2.28 14.70 -14.97
C SER A 121 3.06 15.32 -16.13
N PHE A 122 4.28 15.74 -15.87
CA PHE A 122 5.19 16.28 -16.90
C PHE A 122 5.48 15.21 -17.96
N LEU A 123 5.79 13.98 -17.55
CA LEU A 123 6.11 12.88 -18.45
C LEU A 123 4.91 12.44 -19.28
N LEU A 124 3.70 12.42 -18.67
CA LEU A 124 2.45 12.18 -19.39
C LEU A 124 2.23 13.27 -20.46
N CYS A 125 2.39 14.54 -20.10
CA CYS A 125 2.31 15.65 -21.05
C CYS A 125 3.32 15.52 -22.19
N LEU A 126 4.55 15.13 -21.89
CA LEU A 126 5.61 14.88 -22.87
C LEU A 126 5.24 13.74 -23.83
N ILE A 127 4.73 12.62 -23.31
CA ILE A 127 4.24 11.48 -24.08
C ILE A 127 3.13 11.93 -25.02
N LEU A 128 2.12 12.62 -24.50
CA LEU A 128 0.98 13.08 -25.30
C LEU A 128 1.42 14.04 -26.41
N LEU A 129 2.28 15.01 -26.13
CA LEU A 129 2.78 15.95 -27.15
C LEU A 129 3.65 15.24 -28.21
N THR A 130 4.48 14.27 -27.82
CA THR A 130 5.38 13.57 -28.73
C THR A 130 4.60 12.62 -29.63
N HIS A 131 3.72 11.83 -29.01
CA HIS A 131 2.90 10.84 -29.70
C HIS A 131 1.95 11.53 -30.70
N CYS A 132 1.30 12.61 -30.30
CA CYS A 132 0.42 13.37 -31.18
C CYS A 132 1.13 13.97 -32.40
N LYS A 133 2.42 14.37 -32.31
CA LYS A 133 3.18 14.87 -33.48
C LYS A 133 3.31 13.80 -34.56
N THR A 134 3.55 12.56 -34.17
CA THR A 134 3.77 11.44 -35.10
C THR A 134 2.48 11.12 -35.87
N TYR A 135 1.33 11.25 -35.22
CA TYR A 135 0.03 10.93 -35.78
C TYR A 135 -0.60 12.02 -36.61
N ILE A 136 -0.49 13.26 -36.15
CA ILE A 136 -1.20 14.41 -36.73
C ILE A 136 -0.56 14.90 -38.04
N LYS A 137 0.75 14.62 -38.26
CA LYS A 137 1.44 15.04 -39.48
C LYS A 137 0.83 14.53 -40.80
N LYS A 138 -0.01 13.48 -40.76
CA LYS A 138 -0.55 12.84 -41.97
C LYS A 138 -1.97 13.20 -42.39
N SER A 139 -2.85 13.78 -41.55
CA SER A 139 -4.28 13.89 -41.97
C SER A 139 -5.19 14.87 -41.20
N LEU A 140 -4.74 15.75 -40.29
CA LEU A 140 -5.68 16.35 -39.35
C LEU A 140 -5.92 17.86 -39.54
N SER A 141 -7.22 18.22 -39.58
CA SER A 141 -7.74 19.61 -39.61
C SER A 141 -7.67 20.35 -38.26
N ILE A 142 -6.88 19.81 -37.29
CA ILE A 142 -6.77 20.39 -35.95
C ILE A 142 -5.62 21.37 -35.88
N SER A 143 -5.88 22.58 -35.34
CA SER A 143 -4.83 23.57 -35.14
C SER A 143 -3.82 23.15 -34.08
N ASP A 144 -2.57 23.60 -34.16
CA ASP A 144 -1.53 23.34 -33.16
C ASP A 144 -1.95 23.82 -31.76
N PHE A 145 -2.69 24.92 -31.70
CA PHE A 145 -3.30 25.43 -30.48
C PHE A 145 -4.30 24.46 -29.86
N GLN A 146 -5.27 23.97 -30.65
CA GLN A 146 -6.26 23.00 -30.14
C GLN A 146 -5.61 21.71 -29.64
N ARG A 147 -4.58 21.24 -30.34
CA ARG A 147 -3.79 20.09 -29.95
C ARG A 147 -3.16 20.28 -28.56
N LYS A 148 -2.45 21.40 -28.36
CA LYS A 148 -1.80 21.71 -27.07
C LYS A 148 -2.81 21.92 -25.95
N ALA A 149 -3.92 22.58 -26.23
CA ALA A 149 -5.00 22.76 -25.28
C ALA A 149 -5.60 21.43 -24.81
N VAL A 150 -5.88 20.50 -25.73
CA VAL A 150 -6.36 19.14 -25.39
C VAL A 150 -5.35 18.40 -24.55
N VAL A 151 -4.05 18.47 -24.87
CA VAL A 151 -2.99 17.83 -24.08
C VAL A 151 -2.94 18.39 -22.65
N ILE A 152 -3.00 19.71 -22.49
CA ILE A 152 -3.03 20.34 -21.17
C ILE A 152 -4.26 19.84 -20.38
N VAL A 153 -5.46 19.95 -20.98
CA VAL A 153 -6.71 19.58 -20.32
C VAL A 153 -6.70 18.10 -19.91
N MET A 154 -6.27 17.20 -20.80
CA MET A 154 -6.22 15.76 -20.50
C MET A 154 -5.16 15.42 -19.45
N THR A 155 -3.99 16.06 -19.49
CA THR A 155 -2.97 15.86 -18.45
C THR A 155 -3.47 16.33 -17.09
N LEU A 156 -4.09 17.51 -17.02
CA LEU A 156 -4.68 18.02 -15.77
C LEU A 156 -5.89 17.21 -15.32
N GLY A 157 -6.70 16.70 -16.26
CA GLY A 157 -7.83 15.83 -15.96
C GLY A 157 -7.39 14.52 -15.28
N TRP A 158 -6.26 13.97 -15.70
CA TRP A 158 -5.64 12.88 -14.98
C TRP A 158 -5.04 13.33 -13.64
N ALA A 159 -4.23 14.40 -13.65
CA ALA A 159 -3.52 14.87 -12.47
C ALA A 159 -4.50 15.26 -11.33
N PHE A 160 -5.65 15.81 -11.66
CA PHE A 160 -6.69 16.24 -10.72
C PHE A 160 -7.85 15.23 -10.61
N HIS A 161 -7.65 13.99 -11.02
CA HIS A 161 -8.71 13.00 -10.83
C HIS A 161 -8.83 12.62 -9.34
N PRO A 162 -10.06 12.53 -8.78
CA PRO A 162 -10.25 12.30 -7.35
C PRO A 162 -9.60 11.02 -6.82
N THR A 163 -9.53 9.96 -7.61
CA THR A 163 -8.89 8.69 -7.21
C THR A 163 -7.37 8.80 -7.06
N ASN A 164 -6.72 9.83 -7.59
CA ASN A 164 -5.29 10.03 -7.44
C ASN A 164 -4.90 10.65 -6.08
N ILE A 165 -5.87 11.24 -5.37
CA ILE A 165 -5.63 11.91 -4.09
C ILE A 165 -4.99 10.95 -3.08
N GLU A 166 -5.51 9.74 -2.95
CA GLU A 166 -4.94 8.72 -2.06
C GLU A 166 -3.48 8.43 -2.42
N SER A 167 -3.16 8.25 -3.71
CA SER A 167 -1.78 7.96 -4.14
C SER A 167 -0.78 9.04 -3.79
N ILE A 168 -1.21 10.31 -3.79
CA ILE A 168 -0.35 11.47 -3.59
C ILE A 168 -0.22 11.81 -2.10
N LEU A 169 -1.34 11.77 -1.36
CA LEU A 169 -1.39 12.19 0.02
C LEU A 169 -1.03 11.08 1.01
N PHE A 170 -1.04 9.83 0.59
CA PHE A 170 -0.61 8.71 1.40
C PHE A 170 0.93 8.69 1.44
N ALA A 171 1.51 9.14 2.54
CA ALA A 171 2.94 9.48 2.64
C ALA A 171 3.89 8.30 2.41
N THR A 172 3.45 7.05 2.61
CA THR A 172 4.26 5.84 2.38
C THR A 172 4.14 5.28 0.95
N ASN A 173 3.31 5.89 0.08
CA ASN A 173 3.05 5.38 -1.27
C ASN A 173 4.04 5.87 -2.34
N PHE A 174 5.10 6.59 -1.97
CA PHE A 174 6.06 7.12 -2.93
C PHE A 174 6.80 6.05 -3.74
N GLY A 175 6.97 4.82 -3.20
CA GLY A 175 7.51 3.68 -3.95
C GLY A 175 6.70 3.35 -5.20
N ALA A 176 5.35 3.38 -5.11
CA ALA A 176 4.49 3.21 -6.27
C ALA A 176 4.61 4.38 -7.26
N LEU A 177 4.66 5.63 -6.77
CA LEU A 177 4.81 6.82 -7.64
C LEU A 177 6.10 6.80 -8.44
N ILE A 178 7.22 6.38 -7.83
CA ILE A 178 8.51 6.19 -8.52
C ILE A 178 8.40 5.08 -9.55
N THR A 179 7.81 3.94 -9.17
CA THR A 179 7.61 2.81 -10.08
C THR A 179 6.86 3.26 -11.33
N TYR A 180 5.79 4.03 -11.19
CA TYR A 180 5.01 4.56 -12.32
C TYR A 180 5.82 5.54 -13.17
N PHE A 181 6.62 6.40 -12.55
CA PHE A 181 7.53 7.29 -13.28
C PHE A 181 8.52 6.50 -14.16
N LEU A 182 9.12 5.46 -13.58
CA LEU A 182 10.05 4.60 -14.30
C LEU A 182 9.37 3.83 -15.44
N CYS A 183 8.16 3.31 -15.21
CA CYS A 183 7.35 2.67 -16.24
C CYS A 183 7.02 3.63 -17.40
N LEU A 184 6.68 4.89 -17.08
CA LEU A 184 6.42 5.91 -18.09
C LEU A 184 7.65 6.26 -18.93
N LEU A 185 8.84 6.27 -18.35
CA LEU A 185 10.09 6.46 -19.09
C LEU A 185 10.33 5.32 -20.09
N VAL A 186 10.04 4.08 -19.70
CA VAL A 186 10.08 2.93 -20.62
C VAL A 186 9.06 3.10 -21.75
N ILE A 187 7.81 3.43 -21.42
CA ILE A 187 6.77 3.69 -22.43
C ILE A 187 7.19 4.80 -23.38
N PHE A 188 7.66 5.93 -22.83
CA PHE A 188 8.15 7.05 -23.64
C PHE A 188 9.27 6.67 -24.59
N TYR A 189 10.25 5.88 -24.12
CA TYR A 189 11.33 5.37 -24.93
C TYR A 189 10.80 4.56 -26.13
N TYR A 190 9.90 3.59 -25.87
CA TYR A 190 9.34 2.76 -26.94
C TYR A 190 8.47 3.54 -27.91
N LEU A 191 7.65 4.46 -27.44
CA LEU A 191 6.81 5.32 -28.29
C LEU A 191 7.65 6.25 -29.17
N LYS A 192 8.76 6.78 -28.64
CA LYS A 192 9.67 7.66 -29.41
C LYS A 192 10.44 6.88 -30.48
N ASN A 193 10.82 5.64 -30.22
CA ASN A 193 11.68 4.83 -31.07
C ASN A 193 10.89 3.74 -31.86
N SER A 194 9.59 3.80 -31.88
CA SER A 194 8.70 2.77 -32.47
C SER A 194 8.91 2.52 -33.98
N GLY A 195 9.58 3.42 -34.69
CA GLY A 195 9.98 3.23 -36.11
C GLY A 195 11.32 2.50 -36.31
N ASN A 196 12.09 2.26 -35.27
CA ASN A 196 13.40 1.60 -35.39
C ASN A 196 13.23 0.06 -35.41
N LYS A 197 13.77 -0.61 -36.43
CA LYS A 197 13.62 -2.07 -36.60
C LYS A 197 14.44 -2.90 -35.58
N THR A 198 15.52 -2.33 -35.03
CA THR A 198 16.42 -3.02 -34.09
C THR A 198 16.88 -2.07 -32.98
N ILE A 199 16.85 -2.54 -31.74
CA ILE A 199 17.42 -1.83 -30.60
C ILE A 199 18.90 -2.29 -30.45
N PRO A 200 19.88 -1.40 -30.38
CA PRO A 200 21.28 -1.75 -30.12
C PRO A 200 21.44 -2.54 -28.82
N ILE A 201 22.44 -3.46 -28.79
CA ILE A 201 22.62 -4.36 -27.64
C ILE A 201 22.84 -3.62 -26.31
N HIS A 202 23.60 -2.52 -26.33
CA HIS A 202 23.84 -1.72 -25.13
C HIS A 202 22.55 -1.10 -24.57
N LEU A 203 21.60 -0.68 -25.43
CA LEU A 203 20.27 -0.19 -25.00
C LEU A 203 19.40 -1.32 -24.49
N ASN A 204 19.51 -2.53 -25.03
CA ASN A 204 18.82 -3.71 -24.49
C ASN A 204 19.27 -4.03 -23.06
N ILE A 205 20.58 -3.93 -22.77
CA ILE A 205 21.12 -4.12 -21.42
C ILE A 205 20.63 -3.02 -20.49
N ILE A 206 20.63 -1.76 -20.96
CA ILE A 206 20.10 -0.64 -20.15
C ILE A 206 18.60 -0.85 -19.84
N LEU A 207 17.78 -1.21 -20.81
CA LEU A 207 16.36 -1.46 -20.63
C LEU A 207 16.11 -2.65 -19.69
N PHE A 208 16.92 -3.70 -19.81
CA PHE A 208 16.87 -4.84 -18.90
C PHE A 208 17.12 -4.44 -17.44
N LEU A 209 18.24 -3.77 -17.17
CA LEU A 209 18.60 -3.31 -15.81
C LEU A 209 17.62 -2.27 -15.29
N TYR A 210 17.22 -1.35 -16.17
CA TYR A 210 16.31 -0.27 -15.81
C TYR A 210 14.92 -0.79 -15.42
N TYR A 211 14.40 -1.80 -16.12
CA TYR A 211 13.09 -2.35 -15.77
C TYR A 211 13.16 -3.35 -14.59
N LEU A 212 14.30 -3.95 -14.36
CA LEU A 212 14.50 -4.83 -13.20
C LEU A 212 14.29 -4.05 -11.89
N PHE A 213 14.73 -2.79 -11.85
CA PHE A 213 14.60 -1.95 -10.66
C PHE A 213 13.14 -1.73 -10.21
N PRO A 214 12.19 -1.22 -11.04
CA PRO A 214 10.80 -1.06 -10.64
C PRO A 214 10.10 -2.39 -10.31
N LEU A 215 10.49 -3.52 -10.86
CA LEU A 215 9.95 -4.83 -10.48
C LEU A 215 10.26 -5.19 -9.03
N PHE A 216 11.49 -4.92 -8.58
CA PHE A 216 11.90 -5.16 -7.19
C PHE A 216 11.48 -4.01 -6.24
N LEU A 217 11.03 -2.88 -6.77
CA LEU A 217 10.48 -1.78 -6.00
C LEU A 217 8.98 -1.96 -5.75
N ASN A 218 8.22 -2.39 -6.79
CA ASN A 218 6.78 -2.60 -6.65
C ASN A 218 6.25 -3.53 -7.74
N GLU A 219 5.54 -4.60 -7.33
CA GLU A 219 4.98 -5.62 -8.22
C GLU A 219 3.95 -5.09 -9.24
N TYR A 220 3.45 -3.87 -9.09
CA TYR A 220 2.49 -3.26 -10.03
C TYR A 220 3.05 -3.08 -11.44
N SER A 221 4.36 -3.12 -11.59
CA SER A 221 5.05 -3.01 -12.88
C SER A 221 5.06 -4.30 -13.71
N VAL A 222 4.63 -5.45 -13.18
CA VAL A 222 4.73 -6.77 -13.86
C VAL A 222 4.06 -6.82 -15.24
N THR A 223 3.02 -5.99 -15.46
CA THR A 223 2.29 -5.95 -16.73
C THR A 223 2.91 -5.04 -17.78
N LEU A 224 3.96 -4.29 -17.45
CA LEU A 224 4.60 -3.32 -18.37
C LEU A 224 5.04 -3.92 -19.71
N PRO A 225 5.67 -5.10 -19.80
CA PRO A 225 6.09 -5.67 -21.10
C PRO A 225 4.91 -5.84 -22.07
N ILE A 226 3.77 -6.33 -21.56
CA ILE A 226 2.57 -6.55 -22.39
C ILE A 226 1.91 -5.21 -22.74
N ILE A 227 1.95 -4.21 -21.86
CA ILE A 227 1.48 -2.85 -22.15
C ILE A 227 2.30 -2.22 -23.27
N VAL A 228 3.64 -2.31 -23.19
CA VAL A 228 4.54 -1.83 -24.24
C VAL A 228 4.28 -2.56 -25.55
N PHE A 229 4.07 -3.86 -25.49
CA PHE A 229 3.71 -4.66 -26.66
C PHE A 229 2.41 -4.16 -27.33
N CYS A 230 1.36 -3.84 -26.54
CA CYS A 230 0.13 -3.23 -27.06
C CYS A 230 0.41 -1.92 -27.81
N TYR A 231 1.26 -1.04 -27.25
CA TYR A 231 1.64 0.19 -27.93
C TYR A 231 2.40 -0.03 -29.23
N LEU A 232 3.31 -1.00 -29.27
CA LEU A 232 4.03 -1.37 -30.51
C LEU A 232 3.08 -1.90 -31.58
N ILE A 233 2.10 -2.73 -31.22
CA ILE A 233 1.07 -3.23 -32.14
C ILE A 233 0.13 -2.10 -32.57
N ALA A 234 -0.29 -1.19 -31.66
CA ALA A 234 -1.07 -0.02 -32.02
C ALA A 234 -0.34 0.81 -33.10
N ASN A 235 0.97 1.02 -32.94
CA ASN A 235 1.76 1.79 -33.90
C ASN A 235 1.81 1.15 -35.30
N TYR A 236 1.83 -0.17 -35.42
CA TYR A 236 1.71 -0.88 -36.69
C TYR A 236 0.45 -0.46 -37.47
N TYR A 237 -0.68 -0.46 -36.81
CA TYR A 237 -1.96 -0.09 -37.45
C TYR A 237 -2.02 1.36 -37.90
N LEU A 238 -1.12 2.20 -37.43
CA LEU A 238 -1.06 3.62 -37.80
C LEU A 238 -0.15 3.93 -38.96
N VAL A 239 1.08 3.41 -38.93
CA VAL A 239 2.15 3.85 -39.82
C VAL A 239 2.00 3.29 -41.23
N GLN A 240 1.07 2.32 -41.47
CA GLN A 240 0.86 1.67 -42.79
C GLN A 240 2.18 1.15 -43.40
N GLU A 241 2.97 0.47 -42.63
CA GLU A 241 4.18 -0.13 -43.17
C GLU A 241 3.82 -1.25 -44.15
N GLU A 242 4.58 -1.34 -45.25
CA GLU A 242 4.52 -2.44 -46.24
C GLU A 242 4.92 -3.80 -45.64
N VAL A 243 5.34 -3.80 -44.37
CA VAL A 243 5.76 -4.98 -43.63
C VAL A 243 4.51 -5.74 -43.17
N GLY A 244 4.37 -7.00 -43.57
CA GLY A 244 3.24 -7.85 -43.16
C GLY A 244 3.12 -7.98 -41.65
N PHE A 245 1.89 -8.10 -41.13
CA PHE A 245 1.58 -8.15 -39.68
C PHE A 245 2.44 -9.17 -38.92
N LYS A 246 2.70 -10.36 -39.48
CA LYS A 246 3.52 -11.41 -38.86
C LYS A 246 4.96 -10.92 -38.57
N ASN A 247 5.57 -10.23 -39.53
CA ASN A 247 6.93 -9.71 -39.36
C ASN A 247 6.99 -8.57 -38.33
N HIS A 248 5.94 -7.75 -38.26
CA HIS A 248 5.82 -6.71 -37.25
C HIS A 248 5.64 -7.29 -35.83
N LEU A 249 4.80 -8.33 -35.71
CA LEU A 249 4.61 -9.06 -34.46
C LEU A 249 5.94 -9.65 -33.93
N ILE A 250 6.71 -10.30 -34.79
CA ILE A 250 8.03 -10.84 -34.43
C ILE A 250 8.98 -9.69 -34.02
N SER A 251 8.96 -8.59 -34.75
CA SER A 251 9.77 -7.41 -34.41
C SER A 251 9.40 -6.83 -33.05
N ALA A 252 8.09 -6.68 -32.77
CA ALA A 252 7.60 -6.20 -31.48
C ALA A 252 8.01 -7.13 -30.32
N LEU A 253 7.90 -8.45 -30.49
CA LEU A 253 8.35 -9.44 -29.51
C LEU A 253 9.87 -9.33 -29.25
N LYS A 254 10.68 -9.20 -30.31
CA LYS A 254 12.13 -8.98 -30.18
C LYS A 254 12.47 -7.69 -29.42
N GLN A 255 11.71 -6.63 -29.65
CA GLN A 255 11.92 -5.34 -28.96
C GLN A 255 11.65 -5.42 -27.47
N ILE A 256 10.62 -6.15 -27.02
CA ILE A 256 10.28 -6.29 -25.60
C ILE A 256 11.08 -7.40 -24.89
N THR A 257 11.93 -8.17 -25.59
CA THR A 257 12.73 -9.26 -25.00
C THR A 257 13.50 -8.83 -23.73
N PRO A 258 14.16 -7.67 -23.66
CA PRO A 258 14.86 -7.25 -22.43
C PRO A 258 13.90 -7.16 -21.24
N LEU A 259 12.68 -6.64 -21.45
CA LEU A 259 11.66 -6.53 -20.41
C LEU A 259 11.14 -7.90 -19.99
N LEU A 260 10.97 -8.83 -20.95
CA LEU A 260 10.54 -10.21 -20.66
C LEU A 260 11.58 -10.98 -19.85
N ILE A 261 12.88 -10.78 -20.13
CA ILE A 261 13.97 -11.39 -19.35
C ILE A 261 13.97 -10.86 -17.92
N SER A 262 13.83 -9.54 -17.72
CA SER A 262 13.72 -8.95 -16.39
C SER A 262 12.51 -9.51 -15.62
N LEU A 263 11.36 -9.61 -16.30
CA LEU A 263 10.14 -10.17 -15.70
C LEU A 263 10.33 -11.65 -15.32
N MET A 264 10.97 -12.44 -16.17
CA MET A 264 11.26 -13.85 -15.89
C MET A 264 12.13 -14.00 -14.63
N ILE A 265 13.18 -13.20 -14.48
CA ILE A 265 14.04 -13.20 -13.29
C ILE A 265 13.22 -12.84 -12.05
N PHE A 266 12.37 -11.79 -12.12
CA PHE A 266 11.52 -11.41 -11.03
C PHE A 266 10.51 -12.52 -10.66
N VAL A 267 9.88 -13.16 -11.63
CA VAL A 267 8.93 -14.27 -11.41
C VAL A 267 9.61 -15.46 -10.73
N ILE A 268 10.82 -15.85 -11.18
CA ILE A 268 11.60 -16.92 -10.53
C ILE A 268 11.89 -16.55 -9.08
N TYR A 269 12.36 -15.32 -8.83
CA TYR A 269 12.61 -14.83 -7.50
C TYR A 269 11.33 -14.86 -6.64
N PHE A 270 10.21 -14.28 -7.15
CA PHE A 270 8.94 -14.20 -6.46
C PHE A 270 8.43 -15.58 -6.01
N PHE A 271 8.42 -16.57 -6.89
CA PHE A 271 8.01 -17.94 -6.55
C PHE A 271 9.03 -18.70 -5.69
N SER A 272 10.26 -18.21 -5.55
CA SER A 272 11.24 -18.78 -4.62
C SER A 272 10.95 -18.38 -3.15
N LEU A 273 10.15 -17.32 -2.91
CA LEU A 273 9.87 -16.83 -1.57
C LEU A 273 8.98 -17.81 -0.78
N PRO A 274 9.37 -18.18 0.44
CA PRO A 274 8.63 -19.16 1.25
C PRO A 274 7.21 -18.71 1.61
N ALA A 275 7.02 -17.42 1.91
CA ALA A 275 5.73 -16.85 2.26
C ALA A 275 4.66 -17.06 1.17
N ILE A 276 5.07 -17.04 -0.10
CA ILE A 276 4.16 -17.25 -1.23
C ILE A 276 3.79 -18.73 -1.37
N ARG A 277 4.73 -19.64 -1.07
CA ARG A 277 4.45 -21.08 -1.12
C ARG A 277 3.43 -21.53 -0.07
N THR A 278 3.36 -20.85 1.07
CA THR A 278 2.42 -21.18 2.16
C THR A 278 1.03 -20.59 1.95
N THR A 279 0.90 -19.49 1.20
CA THR A 279 -0.39 -18.82 0.94
C THR A 279 -1.09 -19.30 -0.34
N GLN A 280 -0.45 -20.16 -1.15
CA GLN A 280 -1.11 -20.73 -2.32
C GLN A 280 -2.31 -21.57 -1.90
N GLU A 281 -3.50 -21.09 -2.25
CA GLU A 281 -4.72 -21.86 -2.15
C GLU A 281 -4.59 -23.11 -3.04
N LYS A 282 -4.57 -24.27 -2.39
CA LYS A 282 -4.46 -25.57 -3.06
C LYS A 282 -5.75 -25.99 -3.78
N ASN A 283 -6.81 -25.19 -3.69
CA ASN A 283 -8.12 -25.52 -4.23
C ASN A 283 -8.37 -24.80 -5.57
N LEU A 284 -8.41 -25.59 -6.66
CA LEU A 284 -8.68 -25.08 -8.02
C LEU A 284 -10.04 -24.37 -8.12
N ILE A 285 -11.06 -24.81 -7.38
CA ILE A 285 -12.40 -24.22 -7.40
C ILE A 285 -12.35 -22.78 -6.90
N VAL A 286 -11.65 -22.53 -5.81
CA VAL A 286 -11.48 -21.18 -5.24
C VAL A 286 -10.75 -20.27 -6.24
N SER A 287 -9.76 -20.78 -6.95
CA SER A 287 -9.04 -20.02 -8.00
C SER A 287 -9.94 -19.66 -9.18
N LEU A 288 -10.82 -20.57 -9.63
CA LEU A 288 -11.76 -20.32 -10.72
C LEU A 288 -12.84 -19.31 -10.32
N GLU A 289 -13.37 -19.41 -9.09
CA GLU A 289 -14.32 -18.43 -8.55
C GLU A 289 -13.70 -17.04 -8.46
N ARG A 290 -12.43 -16.95 -8.11
CA ARG A 290 -11.70 -15.68 -8.07
C ARG A 290 -11.64 -15.04 -9.44
N VAL A 291 -11.33 -15.80 -10.48
CA VAL A 291 -11.24 -15.29 -11.86
C VAL A 291 -12.59 -14.94 -12.47
N PHE A 292 -13.61 -15.80 -12.28
CA PHE A 292 -14.87 -15.66 -13.01
C PHE A 292 -15.98 -14.98 -12.22
N TRP A 293 -15.89 -14.89 -10.91
CA TRP A 293 -16.90 -14.24 -10.08
C TRP A 293 -16.36 -13.00 -9.37
N PHE A 294 -15.21 -13.09 -8.73
CA PHE A 294 -14.68 -12.02 -7.88
C PHE A 294 -14.05 -10.88 -8.72
N ALA A 295 -13.05 -11.20 -9.55
CA ALA A 295 -12.32 -10.21 -10.33
C ALA A 295 -13.22 -9.36 -11.26
N PRO A 296 -14.25 -9.92 -11.96
CA PRO A 296 -15.14 -9.12 -12.76
C PRO A 296 -15.92 -8.06 -11.98
N GLN A 297 -16.35 -8.36 -10.76
CA GLN A 297 -17.10 -7.40 -9.93
C GLN A 297 -16.19 -6.30 -9.38
N VAL A 298 -14.95 -6.64 -9.01
CA VAL A 298 -13.92 -5.65 -8.65
C VAL A 298 -13.58 -4.76 -9.85
N PHE A 299 -13.45 -5.33 -11.04
CA PHE A 299 -13.22 -4.57 -12.27
C PHE A 299 -14.35 -3.55 -12.53
N MET A 300 -15.61 -3.98 -12.42
CA MET A 300 -16.75 -3.07 -12.58
C MET A 300 -16.79 -1.96 -11.53
N HIS A 301 -16.35 -2.25 -10.31
CA HIS A 301 -16.19 -1.21 -9.28
C HIS A 301 -15.16 -0.16 -9.68
N TYR A 302 -14.01 -0.56 -10.24
CA TYR A 302 -13.02 0.39 -10.75
C TYR A 302 -13.55 1.23 -11.91
N ILE A 303 -14.33 0.65 -12.83
CA ILE A 303 -15.00 1.41 -13.90
C ILE A 303 -15.94 2.46 -13.29
N LYS A 304 -16.72 2.08 -12.25
CA LYS A 304 -17.61 3.00 -11.54
C LYS A 304 -16.82 4.15 -10.89
N LEU A 305 -15.69 3.86 -10.24
CA LEU A 305 -14.84 4.88 -9.60
C LEU A 305 -14.23 5.86 -10.60
N ILE A 306 -13.87 5.41 -11.81
CA ILE A 306 -13.34 6.28 -12.86
C ILE A 306 -14.43 7.20 -13.41
N LEU A 307 -15.63 6.66 -13.67
CA LEU A 307 -16.70 7.42 -14.31
C LEU A 307 -17.46 8.30 -13.30
N PHE A 308 -17.63 7.81 -12.07
CA PHE A 308 -18.45 8.44 -11.03
C PHE A 308 -17.73 8.39 -9.67
N PRO A 309 -16.66 9.20 -9.46
CA PRO A 309 -15.88 9.19 -8.23
C PRO A 309 -16.60 9.94 -7.09
N LEU A 310 -17.82 9.52 -6.78
CA LEU A 310 -18.67 10.18 -5.77
C LEU A 310 -18.41 9.61 -4.37
N HIS A 311 -18.39 8.29 -4.25
CA HIS A 311 -18.20 7.58 -2.99
C HIS A 311 -16.73 7.16 -2.83
N LEU A 312 -15.95 8.02 -2.18
CA LEU A 312 -14.50 7.86 -1.98
C LEU A 312 -14.21 7.62 -0.49
N THR A 313 -13.46 6.57 -0.20
CA THR A 313 -13.08 6.19 1.17
C THR A 313 -11.64 5.68 1.18
N ILE A 314 -10.98 5.69 2.32
CA ILE A 314 -9.60 5.20 2.47
C ILE A 314 -9.42 3.73 2.06
N ASP A 315 -10.48 2.94 2.16
CA ASP A 315 -10.55 1.55 1.73
C ASP A 315 -11.88 1.33 1.02
N GLN A 316 -11.80 0.99 -0.25
CA GLN A 316 -12.96 0.79 -1.12
C GLN A 316 -13.56 -0.62 -0.99
N THR A 317 -12.96 -1.49 -0.18
CA THR A 317 -13.37 -2.91 -0.03
C THR A 317 -14.86 -3.06 0.26
N GLY A 318 -15.40 -2.26 1.18
CA GLY A 318 -16.81 -2.33 1.56
C GLY A 318 -17.78 -1.78 0.52
N LEU A 319 -17.30 -0.97 -0.43
CA LEU A 319 -18.13 -0.36 -1.48
C LEU A 319 -18.18 -1.21 -2.76
N VAL A 320 -17.36 -2.27 -2.86
CA VAL A 320 -17.46 -3.23 -3.96
C VAL A 320 -18.77 -3.99 -3.82
N GLN A 321 -19.62 -3.87 -4.84
CA GLN A 321 -20.88 -4.61 -4.87
C GLN A 321 -20.63 -6.06 -5.28
N PHE A 322 -20.73 -6.97 -4.33
CA PHE A 322 -20.71 -8.40 -4.60
C PHE A 322 -22.12 -8.97 -4.66
N SER A 323 -22.38 -9.79 -5.67
CA SER A 323 -23.60 -10.60 -5.72
C SER A 323 -23.42 -11.87 -4.90
N GLU A 324 -24.51 -12.36 -4.35
CA GLU A 324 -24.51 -13.56 -3.47
C GLU A 324 -24.06 -14.83 -4.21
N SER A 325 -24.16 -14.90 -5.54
CA SER A 325 -23.68 -16.04 -6.34
C SER A 325 -23.31 -15.64 -7.76
N LEU A 326 -22.56 -16.53 -8.42
CA LEU A 326 -22.20 -16.41 -9.84
C LEU A 326 -23.44 -16.33 -10.76
N PHE A 327 -24.55 -16.96 -10.37
CA PHE A 327 -25.78 -17.04 -11.18
C PHE A 327 -26.75 -15.85 -11.00
N LYS A 328 -26.41 -14.87 -10.17
CA LYS A 328 -27.20 -13.62 -10.07
C LYS A 328 -26.96 -12.73 -11.30
N PRO A 329 -28.00 -12.00 -11.79
CA PRO A 329 -27.89 -11.18 -13.00
C PRO A 329 -26.69 -10.22 -13.02
N TYR A 330 -26.38 -9.60 -11.90
CA TYR A 330 -25.25 -8.67 -11.80
C TYR A 330 -23.89 -9.39 -11.95
N ALA A 331 -23.71 -10.55 -11.31
CA ALA A 331 -22.46 -11.32 -11.47
C ALA A 331 -22.30 -11.82 -12.90
N ILE A 332 -23.39 -12.34 -13.50
CA ILE A 332 -23.39 -12.78 -14.89
C ILE A 332 -23.01 -11.62 -15.83
N PHE A 333 -23.62 -10.45 -15.64
CA PHE A 333 -23.29 -9.26 -16.42
C PHE A 333 -21.81 -8.87 -16.29
N CYS A 334 -21.27 -8.80 -15.07
CA CYS A 334 -19.86 -8.49 -14.83
C CYS A 334 -18.94 -9.53 -15.48
N SER A 335 -19.24 -10.81 -15.30
CA SER A 335 -18.42 -11.92 -15.84
C SER A 335 -18.45 -11.98 -17.37
N ILE A 336 -19.62 -11.80 -17.97
CA ILE A 336 -19.76 -11.74 -19.43
C ILE A 336 -18.99 -10.54 -19.98
N THR A 337 -19.12 -9.35 -19.36
CA THR A 337 -18.40 -8.14 -19.78
C THR A 337 -16.89 -8.36 -19.70
N PHE A 338 -16.41 -8.96 -18.61
CA PHE A 338 -14.99 -9.26 -18.41
C PHE A 338 -14.47 -10.28 -19.44
N ILE A 339 -15.20 -11.36 -19.68
CA ILE A 339 -14.86 -12.37 -20.67
C ILE A 339 -14.87 -11.79 -22.09
N ILE A 340 -15.87 -10.97 -22.43
CA ILE A 340 -15.93 -10.29 -23.74
C ILE A 340 -14.69 -9.41 -23.92
N LEU A 341 -14.27 -8.66 -22.90
CA LEU A 341 -13.04 -7.86 -22.96
C LEU A 341 -11.79 -8.73 -23.18
N CYS A 342 -11.68 -9.86 -22.48
CA CYS A 342 -10.58 -10.81 -22.67
C CYS A 342 -10.58 -11.42 -24.08
N LEU A 343 -11.75 -11.86 -24.56
CA LEU A 343 -11.90 -12.41 -25.89
C LEU A 343 -11.64 -11.35 -26.97
N PHE A 344 -12.10 -10.13 -26.75
CA PHE A 344 -11.88 -9.03 -27.70
C PHE A 344 -10.40 -8.67 -27.78
N LEU A 345 -9.65 -8.75 -26.67
CA LEU A 345 -8.18 -8.67 -26.66
C LEU A 345 -7.55 -9.72 -27.58
N LEU A 346 -8.02 -10.95 -27.53
CA LEU A 346 -7.51 -12.06 -28.37
C LEU A 346 -7.92 -11.91 -29.85
N ILE A 347 -9.19 -11.62 -30.11
CA ILE A 347 -9.74 -11.50 -31.46
C ILE A 347 -9.18 -10.28 -32.19
N SER A 348 -8.86 -9.21 -31.48
CA SER A 348 -8.29 -7.98 -32.04
C SER A 348 -6.94 -8.21 -32.75
N PHE A 349 -6.20 -9.27 -32.39
CA PHE A 349 -5.00 -9.68 -33.12
C PHE A 349 -5.27 -10.21 -34.52
N PHE A 350 -6.47 -10.74 -34.78
CA PHE A 350 -6.68 -11.54 -35.98
C PHE A 350 -7.64 -10.92 -37.03
N ASN A 351 -8.63 -10.09 -36.66
CA ASN A 351 -9.75 -9.75 -37.56
C ASN A 351 -10.34 -8.35 -37.47
N LEU A 352 -9.73 -7.36 -36.81
CA LEU A 352 -10.33 -6.03 -36.69
C LEU A 352 -9.97 -5.08 -37.82
N LYS A 353 -10.95 -4.21 -38.18
CA LYS A 353 -10.70 -3.03 -39.03
C LYS A 353 -9.60 -2.20 -38.38
N LYS A 354 -8.69 -1.64 -39.20
CA LYS A 354 -7.48 -0.90 -38.80
C LYS A 354 -7.69 0.10 -37.64
N ASN A 355 -8.69 0.96 -37.76
CA ASN A 355 -8.97 1.99 -36.76
C ASN A 355 -9.48 1.39 -35.43
N THR A 356 -10.28 0.33 -35.49
CA THR A 356 -10.78 -0.36 -34.29
C THR A 356 -9.67 -1.09 -33.57
N ALA A 357 -8.80 -1.80 -34.28
CA ALA A 357 -7.62 -2.44 -33.72
C ALA A 357 -6.70 -1.43 -33.05
N TYR A 358 -6.43 -0.32 -33.70
CA TYR A 358 -5.64 0.76 -33.13
C TYR A 358 -6.21 1.27 -31.80
N LEU A 359 -7.48 1.68 -31.78
CA LEU A 359 -8.12 2.20 -30.57
C LEU A 359 -8.11 1.17 -29.45
N PHE A 360 -8.28 -0.09 -29.81
CA PHE A 360 -8.25 -1.17 -28.86
C PHE A 360 -6.86 -1.31 -28.18
N PHE A 361 -5.80 -1.40 -28.97
CA PHE A 361 -4.44 -1.57 -28.45
C PHE A 361 -3.89 -0.32 -27.74
N ILE A 362 -4.45 0.86 -27.99
CA ILE A 362 -4.00 2.09 -27.33
C ILE A 362 -4.84 2.47 -26.10
N ILE A 363 -6.10 2.03 -26.00
CA ILE A 363 -7.02 2.38 -24.90
C ILE A 363 -7.25 1.18 -23.99
N ILE A 364 -7.97 0.16 -24.53
CA ILE A 364 -8.53 -0.92 -23.73
C ILE A 364 -7.42 -1.87 -23.23
N GLY A 365 -6.53 -2.28 -24.12
CA GLY A 365 -5.46 -3.21 -23.79
C GLY A 365 -4.59 -2.72 -22.62
N PRO A 366 -3.91 -1.55 -22.74
CA PRO A 366 -3.06 -1.03 -21.67
C PRO A 366 -3.80 -0.77 -20.36
N PHE A 367 -5.02 -0.22 -20.43
CA PHE A 367 -5.85 0.03 -19.25
C PHE A 367 -6.21 -1.29 -18.53
N PHE A 368 -6.79 -2.25 -19.26
CA PHE A 368 -7.20 -3.53 -18.68
C PHE A 368 -6.01 -4.31 -18.11
N LEU A 369 -4.92 -4.40 -18.87
CA LEU A 369 -3.71 -5.13 -18.44
C LEU A 369 -3.07 -4.52 -17.19
N SER A 370 -3.09 -3.19 -17.07
CA SER A 370 -2.56 -2.51 -15.88
C SER A 370 -3.40 -2.71 -14.63
N LEU A 371 -4.69 -3.06 -14.77
CA LEU A 371 -5.56 -3.42 -13.64
C LEU A 371 -5.38 -4.86 -13.16
N LEU A 372 -4.86 -5.77 -14.00
CA LEU A 372 -4.76 -7.20 -13.65
C LEU A 372 -4.12 -7.49 -12.29
N PRO A 373 -3.03 -6.81 -11.85
CA PRO A 373 -2.44 -7.03 -10.53
C PRO A 373 -3.41 -6.75 -9.38
N PHE A 374 -4.39 -5.86 -9.59
CA PHE A 374 -5.36 -5.40 -8.60
C PHE A 374 -6.71 -6.12 -8.66
N LEU A 375 -6.88 -7.04 -9.60
CA LEU A 375 -8.11 -7.83 -9.75
C LEU A 375 -8.06 -9.18 -8.99
N HIS A 376 -7.02 -9.40 -8.20
CA HIS A 376 -6.82 -10.63 -7.40
C HIS A 376 -6.77 -11.92 -8.22
N VAL A 377 -6.52 -11.83 -9.53
CA VAL A 377 -6.48 -13.01 -10.41
C VAL A 377 -5.32 -13.93 -10.03
N LEU A 378 -4.16 -13.37 -9.72
CA LEU A 378 -2.93 -14.14 -9.38
C LEU A 378 -2.80 -14.36 -7.88
N SER A 379 -2.99 -13.32 -7.08
CA SER A 379 -2.88 -13.35 -5.63
C SER A 379 -3.76 -12.29 -4.99
N PRO A 380 -4.21 -12.46 -3.72
CA PRO A 380 -4.87 -11.39 -2.98
C PRO A 380 -3.93 -10.19 -2.82
N THR A 381 -4.48 -8.96 -2.90
CA THR A 381 -3.79 -7.73 -2.52
C THR A 381 -4.15 -7.34 -1.08
N TYR A 382 -3.53 -6.28 -0.56
CA TYR A 382 -3.75 -5.80 0.81
C TYR A 382 -5.23 -5.47 1.13
N CYS A 383 -5.95 -4.88 0.17
CA CYS A 383 -7.39 -4.62 0.25
C CYS A 383 -8.06 -5.01 -1.06
N ILE A 384 -9.36 -5.29 -1.03
CA ILE A 384 -10.11 -5.75 -2.20
C ILE A 384 -10.11 -4.67 -3.29
N ALA A 385 -10.31 -3.41 -2.91
CA ALA A 385 -10.22 -2.29 -3.81
C ALA A 385 -9.69 -1.05 -3.08
N SER A 386 -8.96 -0.19 -3.80
CA SER A 386 -8.43 1.08 -3.30
C SER A 386 -8.34 2.09 -4.42
N GLU A 387 -8.53 3.38 -4.09
CA GLU A 387 -8.41 4.48 -5.06
C GLU A 387 -7.01 4.53 -5.67
N ARG A 388 -5.95 4.30 -4.88
CA ARG A 388 -4.54 4.33 -5.32
C ARG A 388 -4.20 3.32 -6.42
N TYR A 389 -4.94 2.23 -6.52
CA TYR A 389 -4.72 1.22 -7.56
C TYR A 389 -5.11 1.71 -8.96
N LEU A 390 -5.88 2.80 -9.05
CA LEU A 390 -6.28 3.42 -10.31
C LEU A 390 -5.27 4.41 -10.87
N TYR A 391 -4.27 4.84 -10.12
CA TYR A 391 -3.33 5.89 -10.53
C TYR A 391 -2.67 5.59 -11.89
N PHE A 392 -2.06 4.43 -12.05
CA PHE A 392 -1.39 4.05 -13.30
C PHE A 392 -2.38 3.61 -14.40
N PRO A 393 -3.39 2.78 -14.13
CA PRO A 393 -4.41 2.45 -15.13
C PRO A 393 -5.12 3.68 -15.71
N LEU A 394 -5.48 4.64 -14.86
CA LEU A 394 -6.11 5.89 -15.30
C LEU A 394 -5.16 6.74 -16.16
N LEU A 395 -3.86 6.73 -15.87
CA LEU A 395 -2.85 7.39 -16.68
C LEU A 395 -2.79 6.80 -18.10
N LEU A 396 -2.76 5.47 -18.21
CA LEU A 396 -2.75 4.77 -19.50
C LEU A 396 -4.06 4.99 -20.25
N LEU A 397 -5.19 4.97 -19.55
CA LEU A 397 -6.50 5.31 -20.10
C LEU A 397 -6.52 6.73 -20.66
N THR A 398 -5.89 7.68 -19.98
CA THR A 398 -5.77 9.08 -20.43
C THR A 398 -4.97 9.20 -21.73
N ILE A 399 -3.88 8.42 -21.88
CA ILE A 399 -3.15 8.34 -23.16
C ILE A 399 -4.10 7.88 -24.26
N GLY A 400 -4.84 6.82 -24.02
CA GLY A 400 -5.79 6.25 -24.99
C GLY A 400 -6.93 7.21 -25.34
N ILE A 401 -7.60 7.78 -24.35
CA ILE A 401 -8.72 8.72 -24.55
C ILE A 401 -8.24 9.97 -25.29
N THR A 402 -7.03 10.47 -25.02
CA THR A 402 -6.46 11.62 -25.74
C THR A 402 -6.30 11.31 -27.23
N ASN A 403 -5.83 10.11 -27.57
CA ASN A 403 -5.73 9.68 -28.97
C ASN A 403 -7.11 9.55 -29.62
N PHE A 404 -8.09 9.00 -28.92
CA PHE A 404 -9.49 8.95 -29.41
C PHE A 404 -10.06 10.34 -29.65
N LEU A 405 -9.85 11.27 -28.71
CA LEU A 405 -10.29 12.67 -28.87
C LEU A 405 -9.66 13.33 -30.10
N PHE A 406 -8.40 13.08 -30.41
CA PHE A 406 -7.77 13.59 -31.62
C PHE A 406 -8.42 13.00 -32.90
N LEU A 407 -8.68 11.71 -32.92
CA LEU A 407 -9.40 11.08 -34.04
C LEU A 407 -10.82 11.67 -34.19
N LEU A 408 -11.54 11.81 -33.10
CA LEU A 408 -12.88 12.40 -33.08
C LEU A 408 -12.85 13.86 -33.58
N LEU A 409 -11.96 14.68 -33.03
CA LEU A 409 -11.83 16.10 -33.43
C LEU A 409 -11.46 16.24 -34.92
N SER A 410 -10.68 15.31 -35.46
CA SER A 410 -10.32 15.34 -36.90
C SER A 410 -11.48 14.99 -37.82
N SER A 411 -12.47 14.25 -37.34
CA SER A 411 -13.62 13.79 -38.15
C SER A 411 -14.81 14.73 -38.11
N ILE A 412 -14.80 15.76 -37.25
CA ILE A 412 -15.96 16.65 -37.07
C ILE A 412 -15.61 18.10 -37.47
N ASN A 413 -16.65 18.91 -37.75
CA ASN A 413 -16.49 20.31 -38.13
C ASN A 413 -16.07 21.21 -36.96
N LYS A 414 -15.54 22.42 -37.28
CA LYS A 414 -14.97 23.35 -36.29
C LYS A 414 -15.90 23.74 -35.14
N ASN A 415 -17.22 23.83 -35.37
CA ASN A 415 -18.17 24.19 -34.33
C ASN A 415 -18.35 23.00 -33.34
N LYS A 416 -18.46 21.78 -33.84
CA LYS A 416 -18.51 20.58 -33.01
C LYS A 416 -17.19 20.34 -32.27
N GLN A 417 -16.04 20.68 -32.89
CA GLN A 417 -14.75 20.62 -32.20
C GLN A 417 -14.72 21.51 -30.94
N LYS A 418 -15.21 22.76 -31.07
CA LYS A 418 -15.31 23.67 -29.93
C LYS A 418 -16.20 23.11 -28.82
N LEU A 419 -17.35 22.52 -29.20
CA LEU A 419 -18.26 21.92 -28.23
C LEU A 419 -17.62 20.73 -27.50
N VAL A 420 -16.94 19.83 -28.20
CA VAL A 420 -16.26 18.68 -27.60
C VAL A 420 -15.18 19.15 -26.63
N ILE A 421 -14.36 20.12 -27.02
CA ILE A 421 -13.32 20.68 -26.12
C ILE A 421 -13.97 21.34 -24.89
N LEU A 422 -15.04 22.11 -25.06
CA LEU A 422 -15.76 22.75 -23.96
C LEU A 422 -16.30 21.72 -22.97
N VAL A 423 -16.97 20.67 -23.46
CA VAL A 423 -17.49 19.57 -22.63
C VAL A 423 -16.35 18.87 -21.89
N THR A 424 -15.23 18.60 -22.57
CA THR A 424 -14.04 18.00 -21.91
C THR A 424 -13.49 18.90 -20.78
N VAL A 425 -13.38 20.20 -21.02
CA VAL A 425 -12.95 21.17 -19.99
C VAL A 425 -13.92 21.17 -18.80
N LEU A 426 -15.23 21.18 -19.07
CA LEU A 426 -16.25 21.14 -18.01
C LEU A 426 -16.14 19.89 -17.16
N LEU A 427 -16.01 18.70 -17.77
CA LEU A 427 -15.85 17.44 -17.07
C LEU A 427 -14.58 17.43 -16.22
N VAL A 428 -13.45 17.90 -16.75
CA VAL A 428 -12.20 18.02 -16.01
C VAL A 428 -12.34 18.99 -14.82
N THR A 429 -13.05 20.11 -15.02
CA THR A 429 -13.29 21.07 -13.92
C THR A 429 -14.14 20.44 -12.81
N LEU A 430 -15.21 19.73 -13.15
CA LEU A 430 -16.07 19.06 -12.17
C LEU A 430 -15.32 17.98 -11.38
N THR A 431 -14.52 17.17 -12.07
CA THR A 431 -13.68 16.16 -11.39
C THR A 431 -12.61 16.81 -10.53
N SER A 432 -12.02 17.94 -10.96
CA SER A 432 -11.04 18.69 -10.16
C SER A 432 -11.65 19.28 -8.88
N CYS A 433 -12.89 19.81 -8.94
CA CYS A 433 -13.61 20.26 -7.74
C CYS A 433 -13.84 19.11 -6.76
N ARG A 434 -14.23 17.93 -7.25
CA ARG A 434 -14.39 16.74 -6.41
C ARG A 434 -13.06 16.26 -5.82
N ALA A 435 -11.96 16.35 -6.58
CA ALA A 435 -10.62 16.03 -6.11
C ALA A 435 -10.16 16.99 -4.99
N TYR A 436 -10.43 18.29 -5.14
CA TYR A 436 -10.14 19.27 -4.09
C TYR A 436 -10.90 18.95 -2.79
N ALA A 437 -12.20 18.65 -2.90
CA ALA A 437 -13.00 18.22 -1.75
C ALA A 437 -12.43 16.94 -1.12
N ARG A 438 -12.00 15.96 -1.96
CA ARG A 438 -11.35 14.74 -1.47
C ARG A 438 -10.02 15.03 -0.76
N ALA A 439 -9.23 15.97 -1.23
CA ALA A 439 -7.98 16.38 -0.57
C ALA A 439 -8.24 16.97 0.83
N LEU A 440 -9.37 17.64 1.04
CA LEU A 440 -9.77 18.12 2.37
C LEU A 440 -10.16 16.99 3.32
N ASP A 441 -10.74 15.87 2.81
CA ASP A 441 -10.96 14.67 3.63
C ASP A 441 -9.63 14.14 4.19
N TRP A 442 -8.53 14.28 3.44
CA TRP A 442 -7.19 13.84 3.80
C TRP A 442 -6.41 14.84 4.67
N LYS A 443 -7.04 15.89 5.16
CA LYS A 443 -6.37 16.95 5.95
C LYS A 443 -5.71 16.41 7.21
N ASP A 444 -6.40 15.54 7.94
CA ASP A 444 -5.93 14.89 9.16
C ASP A 444 -6.64 13.53 9.37
N SER A 445 -6.18 12.75 10.36
CA SER A 445 -6.74 11.43 10.66
C SER A 445 -8.23 11.49 11.00
N TYR A 446 -8.65 12.48 11.79
CA TYR A 446 -10.04 12.60 12.20
C TYR A 446 -10.98 12.92 11.03
N SER A 447 -10.60 13.86 10.17
CA SER A 447 -11.33 14.20 8.95
C SER A 447 -11.43 13.01 8.01
N LEU A 448 -10.32 12.27 7.81
CA LEU A 448 -10.25 11.11 6.93
C LEU A 448 -11.22 10.00 7.38
N PHE A 449 -11.18 9.61 8.64
CA PHE A 449 -12.02 8.52 9.13
C PHE A 449 -13.47 8.96 9.37
N THR A 450 -13.73 10.25 9.64
CA THR A 450 -15.09 10.79 9.67
C THR A 450 -15.73 10.77 8.28
N SER A 451 -14.97 11.12 7.24
CA SER A 451 -15.42 10.96 5.84
C SER A 451 -15.67 9.49 5.51
N ALA A 452 -14.75 8.60 5.89
CA ALA A 452 -14.89 7.16 5.67
C ALA A 452 -16.10 6.56 6.42
N LEU A 453 -16.44 7.07 7.61
CA LEU A 453 -17.61 6.63 8.38
C LEU A 453 -18.92 6.96 7.65
N LYS A 454 -19.00 8.12 7.01
CA LYS A 454 -20.18 8.51 6.21
C LYS A 454 -20.40 7.60 5.00
N GLU A 455 -19.34 7.05 4.46
CA GLU A 455 -19.35 6.15 3.30
C GLU A 455 -19.42 4.66 3.68
N ALA A 456 -19.58 4.33 4.97
CA ALA A 456 -19.66 2.95 5.43
C ALA A 456 -20.93 2.26 4.90
N PRO A 457 -20.83 1.18 4.11
CA PRO A 457 -21.96 0.57 3.43
C PRO A 457 -22.85 -0.28 4.35
N ASN A 458 -22.32 -0.74 5.48
CA ASN A 458 -23.00 -1.59 6.44
C ASN A 458 -22.38 -1.47 7.84
N ASP A 459 -22.97 -2.13 8.82
CA ASP A 459 -22.58 -2.03 10.21
C ASP A 459 -21.15 -2.56 10.47
N LEU A 460 -20.69 -3.57 9.74
CA LEU A 460 -19.30 -4.06 9.87
C LEU A 460 -18.28 -2.96 9.54
N PHE A 461 -18.44 -2.30 8.39
CA PHE A 461 -17.55 -1.21 8.00
C PHE A 461 -17.75 0.04 8.84
N LYS A 462 -18.98 0.30 9.31
CA LYS A 462 -19.26 1.36 10.28
C LYS A 462 -18.51 1.13 11.59
N ALA A 463 -18.58 -0.08 12.15
CA ALA A 463 -17.85 -0.45 13.36
C ALA A 463 -16.32 -0.32 13.18
N LEU A 464 -15.78 -0.75 12.04
CA LEU A 464 -14.36 -0.58 11.71
C LEU A 464 -13.95 0.90 11.69
N ARG A 465 -14.77 1.79 11.14
CA ARG A 465 -14.47 3.24 11.11
C ARG A 465 -14.60 3.88 12.50
N LEU A 466 -15.57 3.44 13.29
CA LEU A 466 -15.72 3.87 14.70
C LEU A 466 -14.51 3.42 15.54
N GLU A 467 -14.00 2.21 15.29
CA GLU A 467 -12.78 1.69 15.94
C GLU A 467 -11.58 2.61 15.66
N PHE A 468 -11.34 2.95 14.39
CA PHE A 468 -10.25 3.87 14.04
C PHE A 468 -10.42 5.27 14.66
N LEU A 469 -11.61 5.83 14.60
CA LEU A 469 -11.91 7.14 15.22
C LEU A 469 -11.72 7.11 16.75
N GLY A 470 -12.17 6.04 17.38
CA GLY A 470 -11.98 5.83 18.82
C GLY A 470 -10.51 5.77 19.20
N SER A 471 -9.71 5.00 18.45
CA SER A 471 -8.26 4.88 18.64
C SER A 471 -7.53 6.21 18.43
N ILE A 472 -7.88 6.98 17.40
CA ILE A 472 -7.31 8.30 17.13
C ILE A 472 -7.56 9.25 18.31
N LEU A 473 -8.79 9.31 18.81
CA LEU A 473 -9.14 10.19 19.93
C LEU A 473 -8.46 9.75 21.22
N PHE A 474 -8.22 8.46 21.39
CA PHE A 474 -7.53 7.94 22.55
C PHE A 474 -6.03 8.20 22.51
N ASP A 475 -5.37 7.85 21.39
CA ASP A 475 -3.90 7.88 21.26
C ASP A 475 -3.34 9.31 21.08
N TYR A 476 -4.06 10.16 20.34
CA TYR A 476 -3.53 11.47 19.92
C TYR A 476 -4.16 12.67 20.64
N SER A 477 -5.15 12.42 21.51
CA SER A 477 -5.76 13.50 22.26
C SER A 477 -5.08 13.69 23.62
N ASN A 478 -4.73 14.94 23.91
CA ASN A 478 -4.18 15.32 25.21
C ASN A 478 -5.28 15.61 26.27
N THR A 479 -6.57 15.61 25.86
CA THR A 479 -7.68 15.93 26.78
C THR A 479 -8.43 14.68 27.23
N THR A 480 -8.79 14.63 28.51
CA THR A 480 -9.57 13.53 29.09
C THR A 480 -10.92 13.37 28.38
N ALA A 481 -11.57 14.49 28.04
CA ALA A 481 -12.85 14.48 27.33
C ALA A 481 -12.77 13.79 25.96
N SER A 482 -11.73 14.06 25.17
CA SER A 482 -11.54 13.40 23.88
C SER A 482 -11.20 11.90 24.03
N LYS A 483 -10.47 11.52 25.07
CA LYS A 483 -10.19 10.10 25.37
C LYS A 483 -11.47 9.37 25.78
N GLN A 484 -12.33 9.98 26.59
CA GLN A 484 -13.65 9.42 26.94
C GLN A 484 -14.54 9.27 25.71
N LYS A 485 -14.59 10.26 24.82
CA LYS A 485 -15.31 10.17 23.56
C LYS A 485 -14.75 9.04 22.67
N GLY A 486 -13.44 8.84 22.66
CA GLY A 486 -12.81 7.69 21.99
C GLY A 486 -13.30 6.36 22.54
N GLN A 487 -13.38 6.23 23.86
CA GLN A 487 -13.92 5.05 24.54
C GLN A 487 -15.39 4.78 24.21
N GLU A 488 -16.23 5.83 24.17
CA GLU A 488 -17.65 5.74 23.76
C GLU A 488 -17.79 5.22 22.32
N LEU A 489 -16.94 5.70 21.40
CA LEU A 489 -16.94 5.24 20.01
C LEU A 489 -16.52 3.77 19.90
N LEU A 490 -15.54 3.31 20.67
CA LEU A 490 -15.13 1.90 20.73
C LEU A 490 -16.23 1.00 21.30
N THR A 491 -16.94 1.46 22.33
CA THR A 491 -18.11 0.75 22.88
C THR A 491 -19.21 0.62 21.81
N THR A 492 -19.52 1.72 21.12
CA THR A 492 -20.51 1.72 20.02
C THR A 492 -20.07 0.77 18.88
N ALA A 493 -18.78 0.70 18.60
CA ALA A 493 -18.24 -0.22 17.58
C ALA A 493 -18.47 -1.70 17.97
N ILE A 494 -18.24 -2.07 19.23
CA ILE A 494 -18.49 -3.45 19.72
C ILE A 494 -19.97 -3.80 19.63
N ASP A 495 -20.85 -2.91 20.08
CA ASP A 495 -22.31 -3.12 20.05
C ASP A 495 -22.79 -3.27 18.60
N THR A 496 -22.26 -2.44 17.68
CA THR A 496 -22.58 -2.52 16.26
C THR A 496 -22.12 -3.86 15.66
N LEU A 497 -20.92 -4.33 16.02
CA LEU A 497 -20.42 -5.65 15.58
C LEU A 497 -21.22 -6.81 16.15
N TYR A 498 -21.64 -6.72 17.42
CA TYR A 498 -22.47 -7.74 18.06
C TYR A 498 -23.80 -7.92 17.32
N ASN A 499 -24.47 -6.81 17.01
CA ASN A 499 -25.71 -6.82 16.24
C ASN A 499 -25.52 -7.38 14.83
N SER A 500 -24.41 -7.05 14.18
CA SER A 500 -24.05 -7.59 12.85
C SER A 500 -23.83 -9.11 12.89
N LEU A 501 -23.26 -9.66 13.97
CA LEU A 501 -23.10 -11.11 14.15
C LEU A 501 -24.43 -11.82 14.32
N LEU A 502 -25.35 -11.25 15.13
CA LEU A 502 -26.70 -11.79 15.30
C LEU A 502 -27.45 -11.86 13.97
N ASP A 503 -27.34 -10.80 13.14
CA ASP A 503 -27.94 -10.76 11.80
C ASP A 503 -27.37 -11.83 10.85
N LEU A 504 -26.08 -12.11 10.94
CA LEU A 504 -25.41 -13.15 10.14
C LEU A 504 -25.78 -14.56 10.57
N GLU A 505 -25.98 -14.80 11.86
CA GLU A 505 -26.46 -16.09 12.38
C GLU A 505 -27.92 -16.36 11.97
N TYR A 506 -28.76 -15.34 11.93
CA TYR A 506 -30.17 -15.46 11.52
C TYR A 506 -30.34 -15.70 10.01
N LYS A 507 -29.46 -15.13 9.19
CA LYS A 507 -29.40 -15.38 7.75
C LYS A 507 -28.45 -16.55 7.49
N LYS A 508 -28.85 -17.80 7.82
CA LYS A 508 -28.20 -19.04 7.36
C LYS A 508 -28.18 -19.12 5.84
N LEU A 509 -27.34 -18.31 5.22
CA LEU A 509 -27.20 -18.21 3.77
C LEU A 509 -26.11 -19.18 3.30
N THR A 510 -26.44 -20.05 2.40
CA THR A 510 -25.59 -21.02 1.68
C THR A 510 -24.38 -20.38 0.98
N TYR A 511 -24.35 -19.06 0.84
CA TYR A 511 -23.28 -18.24 0.22
C TYR A 511 -22.22 -17.74 1.19
N GLN A 512 -22.42 -17.92 2.50
CA GLN A 512 -21.47 -17.45 3.52
C GLN A 512 -20.09 -18.08 3.35
N ASN A 513 -19.99 -19.28 2.79
CA ASN A 513 -18.71 -19.99 2.73
C ASN A 513 -17.68 -19.29 1.83
N GLN A 514 -18.07 -18.74 0.67
CA GLN A 514 -17.15 -18.12 -0.28
C GLN A 514 -16.86 -16.67 0.06
N LEU A 515 -17.89 -15.87 0.34
CA LEU A 515 -17.72 -14.49 0.80
C LEU A 515 -17.04 -14.47 2.16
N THR A 516 -17.34 -15.43 3.05
CA THR A 516 -16.70 -15.58 4.35
C THR A 516 -15.22 -15.99 4.20
N LEU A 517 -14.84 -16.85 3.26
CA LEU A 517 -13.44 -17.17 2.99
C LEU A 517 -12.68 -15.97 2.48
N ILE A 518 -13.28 -15.17 1.59
CA ILE A 518 -12.70 -13.92 1.09
C ILE A 518 -12.60 -12.91 2.24
N ILE A 519 -13.65 -12.70 3.01
CA ILE A 519 -13.66 -11.81 4.18
C ILE A 519 -12.64 -12.26 5.22
N LYS A 520 -12.52 -13.56 5.50
CA LYS A 520 -11.48 -14.13 6.38
C LYS A 520 -10.07 -13.88 5.84
N SER A 521 -9.84 -14.07 4.55
CA SER A 521 -8.51 -13.83 3.94
C SER A 521 -8.07 -12.38 4.05
N TYR A 522 -9.01 -11.44 4.21
CA TYR A 522 -8.75 -10.01 4.44
C TYR A 522 -8.84 -9.59 5.91
N GLY A 523 -9.01 -10.53 6.84
CA GLY A 523 -9.13 -10.22 8.27
C GLY A 523 -10.38 -9.42 8.64
N LEU A 524 -11.41 -9.44 7.81
CA LEU A 524 -12.69 -8.73 8.00
C LEU A 524 -13.79 -9.65 8.59
N ASP A 525 -13.44 -10.83 9.07
CA ASP A 525 -14.36 -11.71 9.76
C ASP A 525 -14.91 -11.01 11.03
N PRO A 526 -16.24 -10.97 11.23
CA PRO A 526 -16.85 -10.27 12.36
C PRO A 526 -16.35 -10.69 13.73
N LYS A 527 -16.03 -11.98 13.93
CA LYS A 527 -15.46 -12.47 15.21
C LYS A 527 -14.06 -11.93 15.46
N THR A 528 -13.20 -11.97 14.44
CA THR A 528 -11.84 -11.38 14.50
C THR A 528 -11.90 -9.88 14.74
N MET A 529 -12.81 -9.18 14.06
CA MET A 529 -13.03 -7.75 14.25
C MET A 529 -13.55 -7.43 15.65
N GLN A 530 -14.48 -8.20 16.16
CA GLN A 530 -15.00 -8.05 17.53
C GLN A 530 -13.90 -8.22 18.58
N ALA A 531 -13.05 -9.25 18.43
CA ALA A 531 -11.90 -9.43 19.30
C ALA A 531 -10.91 -8.25 19.25
N LYS A 532 -10.69 -7.70 18.05
CA LYS A 532 -9.82 -6.53 17.86
C LYS A 532 -10.38 -5.27 18.52
N VAL A 533 -11.68 -4.99 18.36
CA VAL A 533 -12.32 -3.84 19.02
C VAL A 533 -12.37 -4.05 20.55
N ALA A 534 -12.63 -5.29 21.02
CA ALA A 534 -12.54 -5.63 22.42
C ALA A 534 -11.14 -5.40 23.01
N TYR A 535 -10.09 -5.72 22.25
CA TYR A 535 -8.70 -5.41 22.63
C TYR A 535 -8.49 -3.89 22.82
N LEU A 536 -8.91 -3.09 21.87
CA LEU A 536 -8.76 -1.63 21.96
C LEU A 536 -9.55 -1.05 23.12
N LEU A 537 -10.78 -1.53 23.35
CA LEU A 537 -11.58 -1.10 24.51
C LEU A 537 -10.93 -1.53 25.83
N ALA A 538 -10.42 -2.75 25.92
CA ALA A 538 -9.66 -3.21 27.10
C ALA A 538 -8.43 -2.35 27.35
N PHE A 539 -7.69 -2.01 26.29
CA PHE A 539 -6.52 -1.14 26.34
C PHE A 539 -6.88 0.27 26.84
N THR A 540 -8.01 0.84 26.36
CA THR A 540 -8.48 2.16 26.85
C THR A 540 -8.91 2.09 28.32
N LYS A 541 -9.55 1.01 28.77
CA LYS A 541 -9.92 0.80 30.18
C LYS A 541 -8.70 0.78 31.10
N ILE A 542 -7.63 0.15 30.69
CA ILE A 542 -6.36 0.17 31.45
C ILE A 542 -5.76 1.59 31.45
N GLY A 543 -5.76 2.25 30.29
CA GLY A 543 -5.11 3.55 30.11
C GLY A 543 -5.82 4.70 30.84
N ILE A 544 -7.15 4.78 30.76
CA ILE A 544 -7.97 5.85 31.36
C ILE A 544 -8.36 5.49 32.77
N ASP A 545 -9.05 4.37 32.96
CA ASP A 545 -9.75 4.02 34.19
C ASP A 545 -8.83 3.27 35.18
N LYS A 546 -7.65 2.83 34.72
CA LYS A 546 -6.75 1.93 35.48
C LYS A 546 -7.43 0.62 35.90
N ASP A 547 -8.47 0.22 35.20
CA ASP A 547 -9.31 -0.91 35.50
C ASP A 547 -8.90 -2.17 34.71
N SER A 548 -7.98 -2.93 35.28
CA SER A 548 -7.50 -4.18 34.69
C SER A 548 -8.53 -5.33 34.78
N ILE A 549 -9.49 -5.24 35.73
CA ILE A 549 -10.52 -6.27 35.93
C ILE A 549 -11.54 -6.17 34.81
N SER A 550 -12.07 -4.98 34.54
CA SER A 550 -12.99 -4.76 33.41
C SER A 550 -12.34 -5.08 32.08
N ALA A 551 -11.06 -4.71 31.88
CA ALA A 551 -10.30 -5.08 30.70
C ALA A 551 -10.20 -6.60 30.51
N TYR A 552 -9.93 -7.33 31.56
CA TYR A 552 -9.97 -8.81 31.55
C TYR A 552 -11.34 -9.37 31.16
N GLN A 553 -12.43 -8.83 31.76
CA GLN A 553 -13.79 -9.28 31.47
C GLN A 553 -14.19 -9.03 30.01
N ILE A 554 -13.77 -7.91 29.42
CA ILE A 554 -14.02 -7.56 28.02
C ILE A 554 -13.34 -8.55 27.07
N LEU A 555 -12.09 -8.97 27.37
CA LEU A 555 -11.33 -9.87 26.49
C LEU A 555 -11.71 -11.35 26.65
N LYS A 556 -12.12 -11.76 27.84
CA LYS A 556 -12.37 -13.16 28.18
C LYS A 556 -13.27 -13.93 27.19
N PRO A 557 -14.42 -13.37 26.70
CA PRO A 557 -15.30 -14.07 25.75
C PRO A 557 -14.62 -14.38 24.40
N HIS A 558 -13.58 -13.65 24.06
CA HIS A 558 -12.90 -13.76 22.77
C HIS A 558 -11.70 -14.73 22.78
N MET A 559 -11.39 -15.36 23.93
CA MET A 559 -10.22 -16.24 24.09
C MET A 559 -10.52 -17.73 23.88
N GLU A 560 -11.67 -18.08 23.32
CA GLU A 560 -12.06 -19.48 23.09
C GLU A 560 -11.28 -20.14 21.94
N ASP A 561 -11.09 -19.41 20.85
CA ASP A 561 -10.36 -19.88 19.66
C ASP A 561 -9.13 -19.01 19.37
N LEU A 562 -8.00 -19.40 19.94
CA LEU A 562 -6.73 -18.67 19.79
C LEU A 562 -6.13 -18.75 18.38
N SER A 563 -6.63 -19.63 17.52
CA SER A 563 -6.09 -19.80 16.14
C SER A 563 -6.41 -18.63 15.21
N ILE A 564 -7.50 -17.91 15.48
CA ILE A 564 -8.00 -16.77 14.67
C ILE A 564 -7.69 -15.41 15.31
N ILE A 565 -7.14 -15.37 16.53
CA ILE A 565 -6.94 -14.14 17.28
C ILE A 565 -5.53 -13.61 17.07
N ASP A 566 -5.40 -12.28 16.91
CA ASP A 566 -4.11 -11.62 16.80
C ASP A 566 -3.25 -11.77 18.06
N THR A 567 -1.96 -11.94 17.87
CA THR A 567 -0.99 -12.14 18.95
C THR A 567 -1.05 -11.03 20.01
N GLN A 568 -1.26 -9.77 19.59
CA GLN A 568 -1.36 -8.63 20.52
C GLN A 568 -2.52 -8.76 21.51
N ILE A 569 -3.64 -9.34 21.07
CA ILE A 569 -4.82 -9.57 21.93
C ILE A 569 -4.51 -10.64 22.96
N ILE A 570 -3.86 -11.73 22.52
CA ILE A 570 -3.41 -12.81 23.38
C ILE A 570 -2.39 -12.28 24.40
N ASP A 571 -1.44 -11.49 23.94
CA ASP A 571 -0.39 -10.89 24.76
C ASP A 571 -0.96 -9.97 25.84
N LEU A 572 -1.92 -9.10 25.49
CA LEU A 572 -2.59 -8.26 26.48
C LEU A 572 -3.37 -9.11 27.50
N TYR A 573 -4.10 -10.12 27.03
CA TYR A 573 -4.87 -11.00 27.90
C TYR A 573 -3.97 -11.79 28.86
N LEU A 574 -2.86 -12.32 28.37
CA LEU A 574 -1.84 -12.98 29.20
C LEU A 574 -1.25 -12.03 30.24
N GLY A 575 -0.91 -10.79 29.84
CA GLY A 575 -0.44 -9.76 30.75
C GLY A 575 -1.47 -9.44 31.85
N LEU A 576 -2.76 -9.35 31.49
CA LEU A 576 -3.82 -9.12 32.48
C LEU A 576 -3.99 -10.30 33.44
N LEU A 577 -3.94 -11.54 32.96
CA LEU A 577 -3.97 -12.72 33.82
C LEU A 577 -2.80 -12.73 34.79
N PHE A 578 -1.62 -12.41 34.30
CA PHE A 578 -0.40 -12.39 35.10
C PHE A 578 -0.45 -11.29 36.17
N ASN A 579 -0.82 -10.06 35.80
CA ASN A 579 -0.93 -8.92 36.72
C ASN A 579 -2.02 -9.09 37.77
N ASN A 580 -3.06 -9.89 37.48
CA ASN A 580 -4.10 -10.26 38.46
C ASN A 580 -3.77 -11.55 39.23
N TYR A 581 -2.52 -12.04 39.17
CA TYR A 581 -2.04 -13.25 39.85
C TYR A 581 -2.78 -14.52 39.49
N LEU A 582 -3.43 -14.57 38.32
CA LEU A 582 -4.15 -15.76 37.82
C LEU A 582 -3.18 -16.67 37.05
N PHE A 583 -2.09 -17.12 37.72
CA PHE A 583 -1.00 -17.84 37.09
C PHE A 583 -1.39 -19.16 36.44
N ASP A 584 -2.32 -19.93 37.04
CA ASP A 584 -2.78 -21.22 36.48
C ASP A 584 -3.52 -21.02 35.14
N LYS A 585 -4.37 -19.96 35.07
CA LYS A 585 -5.06 -19.58 33.81
C LYS A 585 -4.10 -19.04 32.79
N ALA A 586 -3.12 -18.22 33.23
CA ALA A 586 -2.09 -17.68 32.33
C ALA A 586 -1.30 -18.84 31.70
N GLU A 587 -0.94 -19.87 32.51
CA GLU A 587 -0.22 -21.03 32.01
C GLU A 587 -1.05 -21.87 31.05
N GLU A 588 -2.36 -22.06 31.31
CA GLU A 588 -3.29 -22.77 30.42
C GLU A 588 -3.36 -22.07 29.03
N ILE A 589 -3.60 -20.75 29.02
CA ILE A 589 -3.70 -19.97 27.78
C ILE A 589 -2.35 -19.96 27.07
N LEU A 590 -1.26 -19.81 27.81
CA LEU A 590 0.11 -19.79 27.28
C LEU A 590 0.45 -21.10 26.56
N ASN A 591 0.15 -22.25 27.17
CA ASN A 591 0.35 -23.58 26.59
C ASN A 591 -0.48 -23.81 25.31
N LYS A 592 -1.65 -23.18 25.20
CA LYS A 592 -2.45 -23.18 23.98
C LYS A 592 -1.84 -22.22 22.93
N ALA A 593 -1.47 -21.02 23.34
CA ALA A 593 -0.95 -19.97 22.45
C ALA A 593 0.35 -20.39 21.75
N ILE A 594 1.29 -20.98 22.49
CA ILE A 594 2.60 -21.42 21.95
C ILE A 594 2.46 -22.46 20.84
N LYS A 595 1.42 -23.29 20.85
CA LYS A 595 1.17 -24.28 19.78
C LYS A 595 0.84 -23.62 18.45
N HIS A 596 0.33 -22.40 18.48
CA HIS A 596 -0.09 -21.64 17.31
C HIS A 596 0.89 -20.52 16.96
N ARG A 597 1.39 -19.79 17.98
CA ARG A 597 2.20 -18.59 17.79
C ARG A 597 3.13 -18.35 18.97
N ILE A 598 4.38 -17.96 18.68
CA ILE A 598 5.36 -17.55 19.68
C ILE A 598 5.55 -16.04 19.54
N SER A 599 5.43 -15.29 20.64
CA SER A 599 5.69 -13.85 20.71
C SER A 599 6.76 -13.53 21.77
N PRO A 600 7.37 -12.33 21.75
CA PRO A 600 8.22 -11.87 22.86
C PRO A 600 7.49 -11.96 24.19
N THR A 601 6.21 -11.55 24.24
CA THR A 601 5.40 -11.56 25.46
C THR A 601 5.14 -12.97 25.96
N THR A 602 4.83 -13.93 25.07
CA THR A 602 4.64 -15.34 25.52
C THR A 602 5.90 -15.89 26.15
N LEU A 603 7.08 -15.65 25.59
CA LEU A 603 8.35 -16.12 26.15
C LEU A 603 8.74 -15.39 27.45
N THR A 604 8.49 -14.07 27.53
CA THR A 604 8.75 -13.31 28.76
C THR A 604 7.81 -13.71 29.91
N ILE A 605 6.54 -13.97 29.63
CA ILE A 605 5.59 -14.49 30.64
C ILE A 605 5.97 -15.92 31.06
N MET A 606 6.44 -16.78 30.15
CA MET A 606 7.00 -18.09 30.54
C MET A 606 8.17 -17.93 31.49
N SER A 607 9.07 -17.01 31.21
CA SER A 607 10.19 -16.71 32.10
C SER A 607 9.71 -16.27 33.48
N GLN A 608 8.75 -15.36 33.53
CA GLN A 608 8.19 -14.86 34.80
C GLN A 608 7.48 -15.95 35.58
N LEU A 609 6.73 -16.84 34.92
CA LEU A 609 6.12 -18.01 35.58
C LEU A 609 7.17 -18.95 36.17
N GLN A 610 8.28 -19.22 35.45
CA GLN A 610 9.37 -20.03 35.97
C GLN A 610 10.02 -19.37 37.18
N ALA A 611 10.25 -18.04 37.15
CA ALA A 611 10.87 -17.32 38.26
C ALA A 611 9.94 -17.22 39.48
N LEU A 612 8.66 -16.89 39.30
CA LEU A 612 7.75 -16.54 40.41
C LEU A 612 6.98 -17.74 40.95
N LYS A 613 6.42 -18.58 40.04
CA LYS A 613 5.62 -19.76 40.44
C LYS A 613 6.50 -20.96 40.79
N TYR A 614 7.51 -21.26 39.95
CA TYR A 614 8.33 -22.44 40.05
C TYR A 614 9.68 -22.21 40.72
N LYS A 615 10.07 -20.95 40.90
CA LYS A 615 11.38 -20.50 41.47
C LYS A 615 12.59 -21.05 40.69
N ASP A 616 12.42 -21.38 39.42
CA ASP A 616 13.48 -21.93 38.56
C ASP A 616 14.11 -20.78 37.73
N MET A 617 15.11 -20.11 38.31
CA MET A 617 15.80 -18.99 37.68
C MET A 617 16.58 -19.38 36.42
N LYS A 618 17.07 -20.65 36.34
CA LYS A 618 17.80 -21.12 35.15
C LYS A 618 16.87 -21.26 33.93
N LYS A 619 15.67 -21.83 34.13
CA LYS A 619 14.68 -21.89 33.06
C LYS A 619 14.13 -20.50 32.71
N ALA A 620 13.96 -19.62 33.69
CA ALA A 620 13.57 -18.24 33.44
C ALA A 620 14.56 -17.53 32.52
N GLU A 621 15.86 -17.64 32.82
CA GLU A 621 16.92 -17.10 31.96
C GLU A 621 16.90 -17.70 30.55
N HIS A 622 16.71 -19.03 30.47
CA HIS A 622 16.63 -19.72 29.17
C HIS A 622 15.53 -19.14 28.28
N TYR A 623 14.32 -18.91 28.81
CA TYR A 623 13.22 -18.33 28.04
C TYR A 623 13.48 -16.87 27.62
N LEU A 624 14.09 -16.05 28.49
CA LEU A 624 14.47 -14.68 28.12
C LEU A 624 15.53 -14.65 27.01
N LYS A 625 16.55 -15.52 27.09
CA LYS A 625 17.56 -15.64 26.05
C LYS A 625 16.98 -16.18 24.75
N ALA A 626 16.03 -17.10 24.81
CA ALA A 626 15.30 -17.60 23.65
C ALA A 626 14.49 -16.45 23.00
N SER A 627 13.78 -15.65 23.82
CA SER A 627 13.08 -14.46 23.34
C SER A 627 14.02 -13.48 22.63
N PHE A 628 15.15 -13.17 23.25
CA PHE A 628 16.13 -12.27 22.65
C PHE A 628 16.75 -12.83 21.35
N LYS A 629 16.98 -14.15 21.29
CA LYS A 629 17.49 -14.80 20.09
C LYS A 629 16.50 -14.74 18.92
N LEU A 630 15.21 -14.92 19.21
CA LEU A 630 14.14 -14.87 18.21
C LEU A 630 13.74 -13.44 17.87
N PHE A 631 13.75 -12.55 18.85
CA PHE A 631 13.29 -11.17 18.74
C PHE A 631 14.34 -10.17 19.29
N PRO A 632 15.51 -10.04 18.65
CA PRO A 632 16.63 -9.24 19.18
C PRO A 632 16.37 -7.74 19.23
N TYR A 633 15.32 -7.27 18.55
CA TYR A 633 14.92 -5.87 18.53
C TYR A 633 13.73 -5.55 19.45
N ASP A 634 13.17 -6.55 20.13
CA ASP A 634 12.05 -6.33 21.04
C ASP A 634 12.48 -5.62 22.32
N VAL A 635 11.89 -4.44 22.54
CA VAL A 635 12.21 -3.56 23.68
C VAL A 635 11.77 -4.19 25.00
N GLN A 636 10.64 -4.89 24.99
CA GLN A 636 10.10 -5.55 26.18
C GLN A 636 11.04 -6.66 26.66
N THR A 637 11.51 -7.51 25.74
CA THR A 637 12.52 -8.55 26.04
C THR A 637 13.81 -7.95 26.64
N LEU A 638 14.31 -6.83 26.05
CA LEU A 638 15.47 -6.15 26.58
C LEU A 638 15.24 -5.59 28.00
N THR A 639 14.04 -5.05 28.25
CA THR A 639 13.65 -4.57 29.58
C THR A 639 13.65 -5.70 30.61
N TYR A 640 13.07 -6.85 30.26
CA TYR A 640 13.05 -8.00 31.18
C TYR A 640 14.45 -8.58 31.39
N LEU A 641 15.29 -8.71 30.37
CA LEU A 641 16.67 -9.18 30.51
C LEU A 641 17.48 -8.26 31.40
N LYS A 642 17.38 -6.95 31.19
CA LYS A 642 18.06 -5.94 32.06
C LYS A 642 17.62 -6.12 33.51
N SER A 643 16.31 -6.17 33.79
CA SER A 643 15.75 -6.33 35.13
C SER A 643 16.16 -7.66 35.76
N PHE A 644 16.11 -8.76 35.00
CA PHE A 644 16.51 -10.09 35.46
C PHE A 644 17.97 -10.14 35.91
N TYR A 645 18.87 -9.61 35.09
CA TYR A 645 20.31 -9.60 35.46
C TYR A 645 20.66 -8.61 36.58
N GLN A 646 19.90 -7.54 36.70
CA GLN A 646 20.01 -6.65 37.87
C GLN A 646 19.63 -7.38 39.17
N GLN A 647 18.51 -8.11 39.16
CA GLN A 647 18.01 -8.86 40.34
C GLN A 647 18.88 -10.07 40.67
N THR A 648 19.52 -10.67 39.68
CA THR A 648 20.43 -11.83 39.89
C THR A 648 21.87 -11.42 40.13
N ASN A 649 22.18 -10.11 40.29
CA ASN A 649 23.50 -9.53 40.50
C ASN A 649 24.55 -9.89 39.43
N ASN A 650 24.10 -10.21 38.20
CA ASN A 650 25.00 -10.43 37.08
C ASN A 650 25.25 -9.10 36.36
N TYR A 651 26.18 -8.32 36.93
CA TYR A 651 26.42 -6.95 36.48
C TYR A 651 27.01 -6.85 35.07
N GLU A 652 27.72 -7.87 34.59
CA GLU A 652 28.22 -7.87 33.20
C GLU A 652 27.09 -7.96 32.19
N GLN A 653 26.18 -8.91 32.36
CA GLN A 653 25.03 -9.03 31.50
C GLN A 653 24.04 -7.87 31.68
N PHE A 654 23.88 -7.36 32.88
CA PHE A 654 23.09 -6.14 33.12
C PHE A 654 23.64 -4.95 32.31
N ALA A 655 24.96 -4.71 32.33
CA ALA A 655 25.59 -3.65 31.55
C ALA A 655 25.39 -3.84 30.05
N TYR A 656 25.51 -5.08 29.57
CA TYR A 656 25.30 -5.41 28.16
C TYR A 656 23.87 -5.12 27.69
N TYR A 657 22.87 -5.60 28.42
CA TYR A 657 21.48 -5.35 28.02
C TYR A 657 21.02 -3.92 28.27
N SER A 658 21.60 -3.22 29.27
CA SER A 658 21.41 -1.77 29.46
C SER A 658 22.00 -0.96 28.29
N PHE A 659 23.16 -1.38 27.77
CA PHE A 659 23.74 -0.78 26.56
C PHE A 659 22.85 -0.97 25.32
N LEU A 660 22.40 -2.19 25.09
CA LEU A 660 21.50 -2.49 23.95
C LEU A 660 20.17 -1.72 24.05
N TYR A 661 19.59 -1.69 25.25
CA TYR A 661 18.36 -0.94 25.51
C TYR A 661 18.58 0.56 25.31
N GLY A 662 19.67 1.09 25.84
CA GLY A 662 20.02 2.52 25.72
C GLY A 662 20.24 2.97 24.29
N ILE A 663 20.90 2.14 23.47
CA ILE A 663 21.00 2.38 22.03
C ILE A 663 19.60 2.36 21.38
N ARG A 664 18.80 1.36 21.74
CA ARG A 664 17.50 1.13 21.14
C ARG A 664 16.52 2.26 21.41
N MET A 665 16.44 2.69 22.68
CA MET A 665 15.49 3.68 23.17
C MET A 665 16.04 5.10 23.23
N HIS A 666 17.28 5.34 22.77
CA HIS A 666 18.00 6.60 22.97
C HIS A 666 18.07 7.04 24.44
N SER A 667 18.06 6.07 25.34
CA SER A 667 18.08 6.33 26.77
C SER A 667 19.50 6.66 27.22
N ILE A 668 19.80 7.96 27.40
CA ILE A 668 21.08 8.42 27.95
C ILE A 668 21.30 7.85 29.35
N GLU A 669 20.24 7.68 30.13
CA GLU A 669 20.29 7.10 31.47
C GLU A 669 20.79 5.65 31.44
N ASP A 670 20.24 4.80 30.58
CA ASP A 670 20.65 3.40 30.45
C ASP A 670 22.08 3.28 29.90
N LEU A 671 22.45 4.14 28.96
CA LEU A 671 23.84 4.22 28.47
C LEU A 671 24.82 4.66 29.58
N LYS A 672 24.43 5.61 30.44
CA LYS A 672 25.23 6.02 31.62
C LYS A 672 25.33 4.89 32.65
N ASN A 673 24.25 4.13 32.87
CA ASN A 673 24.27 2.98 33.77
C ASN A 673 25.20 1.88 33.24
N SER A 674 25.09 1.58 31.93
CA SER A 674 26.00 0.66 31.24
C SER A 674 27.46 1.12 31.37
N TYR A 675 27.77 2.39 31.10
CA TYR A 675 29.10 2.97 31.22
C TYR A 675 29.67 2.80 32.62
N LYS A 676 28.92 3.23 33.66
CA LYS A 676 29.34 3.12 35.04
C LYS A 676 29.66 1.68 35.45
N THR A 677 28.79 0.75 35.04
CA THR A 677 28.96 -0.67 35.34
C THR A 677 30.17 -1.24 34.61
N TYR A 678 30.40 -0.91 33.34
CA TYR A 678 31.58 -1.37 32.61
C TYR A 678 32.89 -0.77 33.19
N VAL A 679 32.86 0.46 33.67
CA VAL A 679 34.01 1.06 34.40
C VAL A 679 34.30 0.26 35.67
N SER A 680 33.30 -0.06 36.47
CA SER A 680 33.47 -0.86 37.68
C SER A 680 33.97 -2.30 37.42
N LEU A 681 33.69 -2.83 36.24
CA LEU A 681 34.14 -4.16 35.77
C LEU A 681 35.50 -4.09 35.03
N ASN A 682 36.14 -2.94 34.95
CA ASN A 682 37.39 -2.70 34.21
C ASN A 682 37.28 -3.01 32.70
N ASN A 683 36.07 -3.01 32.12
CA ASN A 683 35.85 -3.21 30.68
C ASN A 683 35.91 -1.88 29.93
N THR A 684 37.14 -1.41 29.66
CA THR A 684 37.41 -0.10 29.06
C THR A 684 36.86 0.02 27.62
N VAL A 685 36.80 -1.08 26.88
CA VAL A 685 36.30 -1.09 25.50
C VAL A 685 34.81 -0.80 25.45
N MET A 686 34.03 -1.49 26.24
CA MET A 686 32.56 -1.28 26.28
C MET A 686 32.19 0.03 26.97
N ALA A 687 32.97 0.46 27.99
CA ALA A 687 32.80 1.77 28.58
C ALA A 687 33.00 2.89 27.55
N LYS A 688 34.05 2.81 26.72
CA LYS A 688 34.30 3.77 25.65
C LYS A 688 33.18 3.80 24.63
N LYS A 689 32.69 2.62 24.20
CA LYS A 689 31.51 2.53 23.27
C LYS A 689 30.28 3.21 23.86
N SER A 690 29.97 3.00 25.13
CA SER A 690 28.84 3.64 25.80
C SER A 690 28.94 5.17 25.79
N LEU A 691 30.13 5.72 26.00
CA LEU A 691 30.41 7.17 25.92
C LEU A 691 30.26 7.72 24.50
N GLU A 692 30.74 6.99 23.50
CA GLU A 692 30.60 7.37 22.08
C GLU A 692 29.13 7.49 21.70
N TYR A 693 28.28 6.54 22.12
CA TYR A 693 26.83 6.61 21.86
C TYR A 693 26.15 7.75 22.64
N ILE A 694 26.50 8.01 23.88
CA ILE A 694 25.98 9.17 24.62
C ILE A 694 26.31 10.46 23.86
N SER A 695 27.56 10.63 23.44
CA SER A 695 27.99 11.83 22.72
C SER A 695 27.32 11.98 21.34
N SER A 696 26.96 10.88 20.69
CA SER A 696 26.24 10.89 19.44
C SER A 696 24.75 11.31 19.59
N ILE A 697 24.12 10.93 20.69
CA ILE A 697 22.74 11.33 21.02
C ILE A 697 22.70 12.81 21.39
N ASP A 698 23.65 13.28 22.22
CA ASP A 698 23.73 14.70 22.62
C ASP A 698 23.98 15.65 21.42
N LYS A 699 24.65 15.18 20.37
CA LYS A 699 24.85 15.96 19.12
C LYS A 699 23.65 15.93 18.19
N ALA A 700 22.77 14.95 18.32
CA ALA A 700 21.61 14.79 17.46
C ALA A 700 20.35 15.50 18.00
N ASN A 701 20.31 15.80 19.30
CA ASN A 701 19.34 16.67 19.98
C ASN A 701 19.78 18.14 19.90
#